data_2533ce386b6c0a9210c24b20353ba894
#
_entry.id   2533ce386b6c0a9210c24b20353ba894
#
_cell.length_a   1.000
_cell.length_b   1.000
_cell.length_c   1.000
_cell.angle_alpha   90.00
_cell.angle_beta   90.00
_cell.angle_gamma   90.00
#
_symmetry.space_group_name_H-M   'P 1'
#
loop_
_entity.id
_entity.type
_entity.pdbx_description
1 polymer ?
#
loop_
_entity_poly.entity_id
_entity_poly.type
_entity_poly.pdbx_seq_one_letter_code
_entity_poly.pdbx_strand_id
1 'polypeptide(L)'
;QYFVHKHRLYEIPLRMVEDEFVAQNCYKLNQSFYASLGEKKAFVLSQGRNIMILKIVGYAEEAALYYQLLDFKAHIWIAHQRYPTRGRVWHPGGAHPFAALNVALVHNGDFANYFAVSEYLSQRHFYPQFLTDTEVAVLLFDLWHRLYGYPLEYVIEALAPTTERDFDLLPAHKQRIYRQIQSASIHGSPDGPWFFIIARNDTAKNKLELIGITDTSMLRPQVFALSEGEVQIGLVCSEKQAIDATLASLAEEDPRFCPVADLYWNARGGSHTDGGSFIFSLENKNGKKVLSCHDKFGKPKTVPWFQQPWKGYVPELTADIKDELAPQMEKYLQDNTGHALFQFVTTHLTTWPYARFLEMLQVAEELAKKNDALRAAAIEALTLLLDRRYDPGEKKRSHLIRLLQESLGRIFAAVPQMGEKHASRYRRLDWQTRESLAAPSGKDAILVLDAAEFPPEGEDCDARLLCRAYELGWKRFICYGYRGQRFLGCGLGLDTDQVRFDVYGSSGDYLASGIDGMQIYVHGNAQDQLGQIMKRGRLVVYGDVGQTFMYGAKGGEVYIMGNAAGRPLINAVGRPRVVINGTALDFLAESFMAGDTLKGGGFVIVNGLEFDHRGQIRTQASPYPGSNLFSLASGGAIYIRDPHRQMVDEQLNGGEIVPLAKADWELIHPYLEENERLFGIPLKTLLTVNGEVKRPEEVYRKVQPVKLAILAKAVEESGLEEIGWEGKPGH
;
A
#
# COMPACT_ATOMS: atom_id res chain seq x y z
N GLN A 1 17.58 23.27 25.34
CA GLN A 1 17.70 22.97 26.79
C GLN A 1 19.12 22.87 27.23
N TYR A 2 20.03 22.40 26.44
CA TYR A 2 21.44 22.28 26.82
C TYR A 2 22.14 23.62 27.10
N PHE A 3 21.67 24.67 26.46
CA PHE A 3 22.25 26.01 26.61
C PHE A 3 21.74 26.78 27.82
N VAL A 4 20.58 26.44 28.30
CA VAL A 4 20.00 26.98 29.54
C VAL A 4 20.70 26.39 30.77
N HIS A 5 21.39 25.25 30.62
CA HIS A 5 21.83 24.43 31.74
C HIS A 5 23.11 24.92 32.42
N LYS A 6 23.96 25.69 31.79
CA LYS A 6 25.23 26.12 32.44
C LYS A 6 25.39 27.63 32.53
N HIS A 7 24.69 28.20 33.48
CA HIS A 7 25.17 29.38 34.24
C HIS A 7 25.09 30.77 33.63
N ARG A 8 24.61 30.96 32.45
CA ARG A 8 24.30 32.33 31.99
C ARG A 8 23.06 32.26 31.12
N LEU A 9 21.99 32.88 31.59
CA LEU A 9 20.98 33.45 30.75
C LEU A 9 21.69 34.35 29.76
N TYR A 10 21.91 33.94 28.53
CA TYR A 10 22.22 34.87 27.48
C TYR A 10 21.02 35.79 27.37
N GLU A 11 21.23 37.07 27.53
CA GLU A 11 20.17 38.05 27.32
C GLU A 11 19.63 37.85 25.93
N ILE A 12 18.39 37.31 25.83
CA ILE A 12 17.67 37.23 24.57
C ILE A 12 17.51 38.68 24.13
N PRO A 13 17.93 39.03 22.89
CA PRO A 13 17.74 40.40 22.41
C PRO A 13 16.29 40.82 22.60
N LEU A 14 16.03 42.00 23.13
CA LEU A 14 14.71 42.53 23.51
C LEU A 14 13.61 42.41 22.44
N ARG A 15 13.98 42.05 21.20
CA ARG A 15 13.07 41.86 20.04
C ARG A 15 13.06 40.43 19.47
N MET A 16 13.77 39.49 20.09
CA MET A 16 13.85 38.12 19.62
C MET A 16 13.03 37.22 20.54
N VAL A 17 12.12 36.45 19.95
CA VAL A 17 11.36 35.41 20.68
C VAL A 17 12.24 34.19 20.96
N GLU A 18 11.92 33.45 22.02
CA GLU A 18 12.67 32.25 22.45
C GLU A 18 12.88 31.23 21.30
N ASP A 19 11.84 30.98 20.54
CA ASP A 19 11.87 30.04 19.43
C ASP A 19 12.88 30.43 18.34
N GLU A 20 12.94 31.72 17.99
CA GLU A 20 13.90 32.24 17.02
C GLU A 20 15.32 32.19 17.57
N PHE A 21 15.50 32.49 18.86
CA PHE A 21 16.80 32.35 19.53
C PHE A 21 17.31 30.90 19.44
N VAL A 22 16.46 29.90 19.73
CA VAL A 22 16.82 28.48 19.64
C VAL A 22 17.19 28.11 18.21
N ALA A 23 16.36 28.45 17.23
CA ALA A 23 16.58 28.10 15.82
C ALA A 23 17.90 28.69 15.29
N GLN A 24 18.16 29.97 15.54
CA GLN A 24 19.39 30.61 15.10
C GLN A 24 20.66 30.05 15.79
N ASN A 25 20.57 29.71 17.06
CA ASN A 25 21.73 29.13 17.76
C ASN A 25 21.99 27.69 17.30
N CYS A 26 20.97 26.87 17.06
CA CYS A 26 21.15 25.55 16.48
C CYS A 26 21.83 25.63 15.10
N TYR A 27 21.39 26.55 14.26
CA TYR A 27 22.02 26.81 12.96
C TYR A 27 23.49 27.19 13.07
N LYS A 28 23.82 28.17 13.92
CA LYS A 28 25.21 28.65 14.13
C LYS A 28 26.10 27.54 14.69
N LEU A 29 25.60 26.71 15.60
CA LEU A 29 26.34 25.56 16.13
C LEU A 29 26.63 24.53 15.05
N ASN A 30 25.63 24.17 14.25
CA ASN A 30 25.84 23.25 13.15
C ASN A 30 26.83 23.82 12.12
N GLN A 31 26.73 25.10 11.80
CA GLN A 31 27.66 25.76 10.90
C GLN A 31 29.10 25.74 11.46
N SER A 32 29.26 25.98 12.75
CA SER A 32 30.59 26.05 13.39
C SER A 32 31.25 24.70 13.59
N PHE A 33 30.46 23.66 13.90
CA PHE A 33 30.98 22.35 14.32
C PHE A 33 30.69 21.20 13.36
N TYR A 34 29.88 21.44 12.35
CA TYR A 34 29.45 20.41 11.37
C TYR A 34 29.36 20.96 9.93
N ALA A 35 30.18 21.86 9.51
CA ALA A 35 30.18 22.27 8.11
C ALA A 35 30.42 21.05 7.19
N SER A 36 29.67 20.95 6.09
CA SER A 36 29.74 19.81 5.16
C SER A 36 31.13 19.56 4.55
N LEU A 37 31.96 20.57 4.48
CA LEU A 37 33.33 20.56 3.93
C LEU A 37 34.44 20.51 4.96
N GLY A 38 34.12 20.65 6.25
CA GLY A 38 35.12 20.68 7.32
C GLY A 38 35.17 19.42 8.17
N GLU A 39 36.02 19.47 9.22
CA GLU A 39 36.06 18.43 10.25
C GLU A 39 34.76 18.43 11.06
N LYS A 40 34.06 17.29 11.07
CA LYS A 40 32.75 17.15 11.69
C LYS A 40 32.91 16.75 13.15
N LYS A 41 32.75 17.69 14.06
CA LYS A 41 32.94 17.46 15.50
C LYS A 41 31.65 17.21 16.26
N ALA A 42 30.60 17.96 15.96
CA ALA A 42 29.32 17.88 16.65
C ALA A 42 28.22 18.55 15.85
N PHE A 43 26.98 18.13 16.04
CA PHE A 43 25.81 18.77 15.46
C PHE A 43 24.57 18.60 16.35
N VAL A 44 23.63 19.52 16.21
CA VAL A 44 22.35 19.49 16.91
C VAL A 44 21.40 18.59 16.11
N LEU A 45 20.91 17.50 16.73
CA LEU A 45 20.00 16.55 16.10
C LEU A 45 18.55 17.03 16.12
N SER A 46 18.09 17.58 17.25
CA SER A 46 16.70 17.96 17.45
C SER A 46 16.61 19.36 18.04
N GLN A 47 15.56 20.09 17.62
CA GLN A 47 15.29 21.45 18.02
C GLN A 47 13.83 21.56 18.44
N GLY A 48 13.57 22.00 19.67
CA GLY A 48 12.20 22.26 20.12
C GLY A 48 11.82 21.56 21.41
N ARG A 49 10.52 21.63 21.72
CA ARG A 49 9.93 21.08 22.95
C ARG A 49 9.26 19.73 22.68
N ASN A 50 9.50 18.76 23.56
CA ASN A 50 8.90 17.43 23.49
C ASN A 50 9.14 16.70 22.13
N ILE A 51 10.31 16.94 21.53
CA ILE A 51 10.75 16.30 20.31
C ILE A 51 12.19 15.81 20.49
N MET A 52 12.46 14.60 20.08
CA MET A 52 13.79 13.98 20.14
C MET A 52 14.06 13.26 18.82
N ILE A 53 15.25 13.45 18.29
CA ILE A 53 15.74 12.74 17.11
C ILE A 53 16.96 11.92 17.51
N LEU A 54 16.94 10.66 17.15
CA LEU A 54 18.01 9.69 17.37
C LEU A 54 18.49 9.22 16.02
N LYS A 55 19.80 9.13 15.82
CA LYS A 55 20.42 8.70 14.55
C LYS A 55 21.58 7.76 14.85
N ILE A 56 21.63 6.68 14.08
CA ILE A 56 22.71 5.70 14.13
C ILE A 56 22.96 5.13 12.73
N VAL A 57 24.13 4.60 12.48
CA VAL A 57 24.42 3.77 11.31
C VAL A 57 24.25 2.33 11.75
N GLY A 58 23.30 1.59 11.13
CA GLY A 58 22.94 0.24 11.47
C GLY A 58 21.44 -0.04 11.25
N TYR A 59 20.98 -1.14 11.79
CA TYR A 59 19.58 -1.55 11.71
C TYR A 59 18.72 -0.91 12.82
N ALA A 60 17.41 -0.97 12.66
CA ALA A 60 16.46 -0.38 13.61
C ALA A 60 16.58 -1.01 15.01
N GLU A 61 16.80 -2.31 15.08
CA GLU A 61 17.02 -3.07 16.33
C GLU A 61 18.25 -2.56 17.09
N GLU A 62 19.34 -2.30 16.37
CA GLU A 62 20.57 -1.76 16.95
C GLU A 62 20.33 -0.35 17.50
N ALA A 63 19.54 0.47 16.81
CA ALA A 63 19.15 1.79 17.30
C ALA A 63 18.33 1.68 18.59
N ALA A 64 17.37 0.78 18.65
CA ALA A 64 16.54 0.56 19.83
C ALA A 64 17.37 0.10 21.04
N LEU A 65 18.32 -0.81 20.85
CA LEU A 65 19.21 -1.30 21.89
C LEU A 65 20.21 -0.23 22.34
N TYR A 66 20.88 0.43 21.40
CA TYR A 66 21.90 1.45 21.70
C TYR A 66 21.35 2.62 22.50
N TYR A 67 20.16 3.11 22.11
CA TYR A 67 19.51 4.24 22.78
C TYR A 67 18.60 3.81 23.94
N GLN A 68 18.51 2.53 24.25
CA GLN A 68 17.69 1.96 25.34
C GLN A 68 16.22 2.38 25.22
N LEU A 69 15.64 2.17 24.05
CA LEU A 69 14.29 2.66 23.73
C LEU A 69 13.16 1.72 24.19
N LEU A 70 13.45 0.57 24.77
CA LEU A 70 12.45 -0.44 25.14
C LEU A 70 11.36 0.11 26.07
N ASP A 71 11.74 0.98 27.02
CA ASP A 71 10.81 1.63 27.95
C ASP A 71 10.44 3.07 27.57
N PHE A 72 10.92 3.53 26.42
CA PHE A 72 10.69 4.92 25.98
C PHE A 72 9.26 5.08 25.45
N LYS A 73 8.52 6.07 25.97
CA LYS A 73 7.12 6.33 25.61
C LYS A 73 6.99 7.65 24.87
N ALA A 74 6.37 7.61 23.70
CA ALA A 74 6.01 8.79 22.92
C ALA A 74 4.61 8.63 22.32
N HIS A 75 3.95 9.75 22.03
CA HIS A 75 2.64 9.74 21.37
C HIS A 75 2.76 9.63 19.85
N ILE A 76 3.87 10.10 19.29
CA ILE A 76 4.16 10.05 17.86
C ILE A 76 5.56 9.47 17.68
N TRP A 77 5.67 8.52 16.78
CA TRP A 77 6.92 7.95 16.31
C TRP A 77 7.00 8.11 14.80
N ILE A 78 8.16 8.61 14.33
CA ILE A 78 8.53 8.50 12.91
C ILE A 78 9.87 7.80 12.83
N ALA A 79 10.02 6.93 11.84
CA ALA A 79 11.25 6.19 11.62
C ALA A 79 11.56 6.10 10.13
N HIS A 80 12.85 6.00 9.81
CA HIS A 80 13.31 5.82 8.46
C HIS A 80 14.55 4.93 8.46
N GLN A 81 14.51 3.85 7.71
CA GLN A 81 15.67 3.02 7.42
C GLN A 81 16.06 3.27 5.96
N ARG A 82 17.27 3.77 5.75
CA ARG A 82 17.73 4.22 4.45
C ARG A 82 18.82 3.30 3.89
N TYR A 83 18.60 2.85 2.65
CA TYR A 83 19.72 2.44 1.81
C TYR A 83 20.22 3.68 1.07
N PRO A 84 21.50 4.05 1.19
CA PRO A 84 22.00 5.32 0.72
C PRO A 84 22.25 5.35 -0.79
N THR A 85 21.64 6.29 -1.47
CA THR A 85 21.85 6.51 -2.91
C THR A 85 22.87 7.62 -3.21
N ARG A 86 23.00 8.61 -2.34
CA ARG A 86 23.97 9.71 -2.46
C ARG A 86 24.48 10.13 -1.07
N GLY A 87 25.71 10.63 -1.03
CA GLY A 87 26.32 11.20 0.17
C GLY A 87 27.08 10.19 1.04
N ARG A 88 27.56 10.64 2.19
CA ARG A 88 28.31 9.82 3.15
C ARG A 88 27.33 9.06 4.05
N VAL A 89 26.93 7.95 3.60
CA VAL A 89 25.94 7.07 4.23
C VAL A 89 26.29 6.55 5.59
N TRP A 90 27.56 6.34 5.79
CA TRP A 90 28.15 5.87 7.04
C TRP A 90 28.23 6.95 8.12
N HIS A 91 27.67 8.15 7.87
CA HIS A 91 27.69 9.23 8.85
C HIS A 91 26.27 9.56 9.32
N PRO A 92 25.99 9.60 10.64
CA PRO A 92 24.64 9.87 11.17
C PRO A 92 24.02 11.19 10.68
N GLY A 93 24.88 12.20 10.35
CA GLY A 93 24.42 13.47 9.79
C GLY A 93 23.71 13.34 8.45
N GLY A 94 23.93 12.27 7.67
CA GLY A 94 23.24 11.98 6.43
C GLY A 94 21.95 11.17 6.61
N ALA A 95 21.67 10.65 7.81
CA ALA A 95 20.50 9.84 8.09
C ALA A 95 19.28 10.71 8.45
N HIS A 96 18.07 10.20 8.13
CA HIS A 96 16.82 10.81 8.58
C HIS A 96 16.54 10.50 10.06
N PRO A 97 15.60 11.22 10.72
CA PRO A 97 14.92 12.45 10.32
C PRO A 97 15.81 13.69 10.32
N PHE A 98 15.39 14.75 9.60
CA PHE A 98 15.95 16.08 9.74
C PHE A 98 15.02 16.99 10.54
N ALA A 99 15.58 17.98 11.23
CA ALA A 99 14.85 18.83 12.17
C ALA A 99 14.77 20.28 11.72
N ALA A 100 13.61 20.89 11.97
CA ALA A 100 13.46 22.31 12.21
C ALA A 100 12.87 22.52 13.61
N LEU A 101 12.55 23.77 14.00
CA LEU A 101 12.04 24.04 15.33
C LEU A 101 10.66 23.36 15.55
N ASN A 102 10.61 22.48 16.54
CA ASN A 102 9.42 21.68 16.88
C ASN A 102 8.92 20.75 15.74
N VAL A 103 9.76 20.45 14.76
CA VAL A 103 9.42 19.63 13.60
C VAL A 103 10.54 18.63 13.32
N ALA A 104 10.15 17.39 12.98
CA ALA A 104 11.03 16.38 12.44
C ALA A 104 10.40 15.80 11.16
N LEU A 105 11.21 15.55 10.13
CA LEU A 105 10.75 15.12 8.82
C LEU A 105 11.57 13.93 8.32
N VAL A 106 10.90 12.91 7.83
CA VAL A 106 11.47 11.85 6.99
C VAL A 106 10.93 11.95 5.58
N HIS A 107 11.74 11.56 4.61
CA HIS A 107 11.47 11.69 3.19
C HIS A 107 11.81 10.39 2.47
N ASN A 108 10.97 10.00 1.52
CA ASN A 108 11.30 8.97 0.55
C ASN A 108 11.06 9.53 -0.85
N GLY A 109 12.12 9.52 -1.66
CA GLY A 109 12.11 10.06 -3.01
C GLY A 109 13.37 10.87 -3.32
N ASP A 110 13.30 11.70 -4.36
CA ASP A 110 14.42 12.55 -4.81
C ASP A 110 13.86 13.85 -5.42
N PHE A 111 14.53 14.96 -5.16
CA PHE A 111 14.20 16.24 -5.80
C PHE A 111 14.95 16.37 -7.11
N ALA A 112 14.24 16.27 -8.23
CA ALA A 112 14.81 16.50 -9.55
C ALA A 112 15.40 17.92 -9.68
N ASN A 113 14.77 18.90 -9.03
CA ASN A 113 15.18 20.30 -9.03
C ASN A 113 15.93 20.75 -7.74
N TYR A 114 16.64 19.84 -7.08
CA TYR A 114 17.34 20.08 -5.80
C TYR A 114 18.12 21.41 -5.75
N PHE A 115 18.88 21.72 -6.81
CA PHE A 115 19.67 22.96 -6.85
C PHE A 115 18.81 24.22 -6.91
N ALA A 116 17.71 24.21 -7.65
CA ALA A 116 16.79 25.33 -7.74
C ALA A 116 16.12 25.60 -6.38
N VAL A 117 15.69 24.54 -5.69
CA VAL A 117 15.09 24.64 -4.35
C VAL A 117 16.09 25.10 -3.31
N SER A 118 17.33 24.60 -3.37
CA SER A 118 18.42 25.07 -2.48
C SER A 118 18.74 26.54 -2.71
N GLU A 119 18.77 27.00 -3.96
CA GLU A 119 18.98 28.42 -4.29
C GLU A 119 17.81 29.29 -3.81
N TYR A 120 16.58 28.80 -3.96
CA TYR A 120 15.39 29.49 -3.42
C TYR A 120 15.49 29.73 -1.91
N LEU A 121 15.99 28.73 -1.15
CA LEU A 121 16.27 28.86 0.28
C LEU A 121 17.42 29.83 0.55
N SER A 122 18.50 29.71 -0.21
CA SER A 122 19.70 30.56 -0.04
C SER A 122 19.42 32.06 -0.22
N GLN A 123 18.55 32.40 -1.21
CA GLN A 123 18.07 33.78 -1.41
C GLN A 123 17.24 34.34 -0.25
N ARG A 124 16.81 33.46 0.67
CA ARG A 124 16.06 33.78 1.90
C ARG A 124 16.92 33.57 3.14
N HIS A 125 18.24 33.49 2.95
CA HIS A 125 19.23 33.27 3.99
C HIS A 125 19.14 31.96 4.76
N PHE A 126 18.53 30.90 4.12
CA PHE A 126 18.58 29.54 4.60
C PHE A 126 19.63 28.76 3.79
N TYR A 127 20.68 28.31 4.45
CA TYR A 127 21.76 27.57 3.78
C TYR A 127 21.79 26.15 4.29
N PRO A 128 21.41 25.15 3.45
CA PRO A 128 21.49 23.73 3.82
C PRO A 128 22.93 23.35 4.21
N GLN A 129 23.08 22.59 5.29
CA GLN A 129 24.40 22.26 5.87
C GLN A 129 24.78 20.79 5.67
N PHE A 130 23.78 19.90 5.44
CA PHE A 130 23.96 18.47 5.32
C PHE A 130 23.94 17.98 3.86
N LEU A 131 23.61 18.84 2.92
CA LEU A 131 23.57 18.56 1.47
C LEU A 131 22.62 17.40 1.10
N THR A 132 21.49 17.32 1.76
CA THR A 132 20.44 16.37 1.46
C THR A 132 19.13 17.09 1.11
N ASP A 133 18.36 16.50 0.21
CA ASP A 133 17.02 16.97 -0.15
C ASP A 133 16.04 16.94 1.05
N THR A 134 16.23 16.03 1.98
CA THR A 134 15.44 15.95 3.21
C THR A 134 15.68 17.14 4.14
N GLU A 135 16.93 17.63 4.26
CA GLU A 135 17.20 18.87 4.97
C GLU A 135 16.52 20.06 4.29
N VAL A 136 16.62 20.10 2.97
CA VAL A 136 15.97 21.15 2.16
C VAL A 136 14.45 21.13 2.37
N ALA A 137 13.84 19.94 2.42
CA ALA A 137 12.40 19.77 2.66
C ALA A 137 11.97 20.33 4.03
N VAL A 138 12.69 20.00 5.10
CA VAL A 138 12.32 20.51 6.44
C VAL A 138 12.56 22.01 6.57
N LEU A 139 13.55 22.56 5.91
CA LEU A 139 13.81 24.01 5.87
C LEU A 139 12.74 24.76 5.08
N LEU A 140 12.24 24.21 3.98
CA LEU A 140 11.09 24.76 3.24
C LEU A 140 9.83 24.78 4.11
N PHE A 141 9.54 23.65 4.77
CA PHE A 141 8.39 23.55 5.67
C PHE A 141 8.48 24.61 6.78
N ASP A 142 9.65 24.78 7.41
CA ASP A 142 9.89 25.77 8.45
C ASP A 142 9.75 27.21 7.93
N LEU A 143 10.32 27.50 6.76
CA LEU A 143 10.21 28.80 6.09
C LEU A 143 8.76 29.21 5.87
N TRP A 144 7.99 28.35 5.23
CA TRP A 144 6.61 28.71 4.87
C TRP A 144 5.66 28.66 6.07
N HIS A 145 5.81 27.67 6.95
CA HIS A 145 4.91 27.52 8.07
C HIS A 145 5.24 28.45 9.25
N ARG A 146 6.49 28.40 9.75
CA ARG A 146 6.90 29.19 10.92
C ARG A 146 7.17 30.65 10.60
N LEU A 147 7.99 30.91 9.57
CA LEU A 147 8.42 32.29 9.27
C LEU A 147 7.37 33.07 8.48
N TYR A 148 6.77 32.48 7.46
CA TYR A 148 5.73 33.16 6.68
C TYR A 148 4.34 33.05 7.32
N GLY A 149 4.17 32.19 8.30
CA GLY A 149 2.90 31.99 9.00
C GLY A 149 1.80 31.33 8.15
N TYR A 150 2.18 30.60 7.10
CA TYR A 150 1.19 29.92 6.26
C TYR A 150 0.46 28.84 7.04
N PRO A 151 -0.88 28.76 6.94
CA PRO A 151 -1.63 27.60 7.36
C PRO A 151 -1.11 26.32 6.68
N LEU A 152 -1.26 25.16 7.30
CA LEU A 152 -0.82 23.87 6.72
C LEU A 152 -1.39 23.65 5.32
N GLU A 153 -2.65 24.00 5.06
CA GLU A 153 -3.26 23.94 3.72
C GLU A 153 -2.40 24.65 2.67
N TYR A 154 -1.86 25.83 2.99
CA TYR A 154 -1.07 26.62 2.05
C TYR A 154 0.37 26.14 1.93
N VAL A 155 0.92 25.59 3.01
CA VAL A 155 2.23 24.91 2.97
C VAL A 155 2.16 23.68 2.07
N ILE A 156 1.10 22.89 2.22
CA ILE A 156 0.87 21.70 1.37
C ILE A 156 0.69 22.13 -0.09
N GLU A 157 -0.06 23.22 -0.35
CA GLU A 157 -0.22 23.75 -1.72
C GLU A 157 1.10 24.24 -2.32
N ALA A 158 1.99 24.82 -1.51
CA ALA A 158 3.30 25.26 -1.98
C ALA A 158 4.26 24.10 -2.25
N LEU A 159 4.16 22.99 -1.49
CA LEU A 159 4.97 21.78 -1.65
C LEU A 159 4.44 20.89 -2.79
N ALA A 160 3.16 20.60 -2.78
CA ALA A 160 2.47 19.73 -3.73
C ALA A 160 1.28 20.51 -4.36
N PRO A 161 1.53 21.29 -5.40
CA PRO A 161 0.52 22.15 -6.02
C PRO A 161 -0.66 21.34 -6.57
N THR A 162 -1.87 21.87 -6.43
CA THR A 162 -3.04 21.30 -7.09
C THR A 162 -2.87 21.41 -8.60
N THR A 163 -3.04 20.30 -9.32
CA THR A 163 -2.71 20.18 -10.74
C THR A 163 -3.91 20.43 -11.64
N GLU A 164 -3.67 21.06 -12.78
CA GLU A 164 -4.51 21.19 -13.95
C GLU A 164 -6.02 21.06 -13.71
N ARG A 165 -6.61 19.92 -14.12
CA ARG A 165 -8.03 19.64 -13.97
C ARG A 165 -8.52 19.71 -12.53
N ASP A 166 -7.73 19.17 -11.58
CA ASP A 166 -8.09 19.23 -10.17
C ASP A 166 -8.17 20.68 -9.67
N PHE A 167 -7.32 21.55 -10.21
CA PHE A 167 -7.36 22.97 -9.92
C PHE A 167 -8.68 23.63 -10.41
N ASP A 168 -9.17 23.27 -11.60
CA ASP A 168 -10.42 23.78 -12.14
C ASP A 168 -11.65 23.31 -11.35
N LEU A 169 -11.56 22.17 -10.68
CA LEU A 169 -12.60 21.62 -9.81
C LEU A 169 -12.64 22.26 -8.42
N LEU A 170 -11.63 23.06 -8.05
CA LEU A 170 -11.63 23.79 -6.79
C LEU A 170 -12.65 24.93 -6.78
N PRO A 171 -13.19 25.32 -5.61
CA PRO A 171 -13.99 26.54 -5.47
C PRO A 171 -13.22 27.79 -5.93
N ALA A 172 -13.89 28.72 -6.62
CA ALA A 172 -13.26 29.92 -7.21
C ALA A 172 -12.42 30.76 -6.23
N HIS A 173 -12.79 30.81 -4.95
CA HIS A 173 -11.99 31.52 -3.95
C HIS A 173 -10.67 30.81 -3.67
N LYS A 174 -10.64 29.47 -3.64
CA LYS A 174 -9.40 28.67 -3.48
C LYS A 174 -8.51 28.79 -4.71
N GLN A 175 -9.08 28.72 -5.91
CA GLN A 175 -8.32 28.93 -7.16
C GLN A 175 -7.54 30.26 -7.15
N ARG A 176 -8.18 31.37 -6.70
CA ARG A 176 -7.50 32.67 -6.61
C ARG A 176 -6.32 32.65 -5.64
N ILE A 177 -6.50 32.07 -4.46
CA ILE A 177 -5.43 31.99 -3.43
C ILE A 177 -4.31 31.05 -3.89
N TYR A 178 -4.66 29.86 -4.37
CA TYR A 178 -3.68 28.86 -4.79
C TYR A 178 -2.84 29.32 -5.98
N ARG A 179 -3.45 30.02 -6.94
CA ARG A 179 -2.69 30.66 -8.04
C ARG A 179 -1.61 31.60 -7.53
N GLN A 180 -1.89 32.38 -6.48
CA GLN A 180 -0.89 33.25 -5.86
C GLN A 180 0.19 32.47 -5.15
N ILE A 181 -0.17 31.40 -4.39
CA ILE A 181 0.78 30.52 -3.70
C ILE A 181 1.68 29.85 -4.72
N GLN A 182 1.12 29.21 -5.73
CA GLN A 182 1.87 28.52 -6.79
C GLN A 182 2.84 29.48 -7.49
N SER A 183 2.39 30.69 -7.87
CA SER A 183 3.24 31.68 -8.52
C SER A 183 4.40 32.16 -7.61
N ALA A 184 4.16 32.29 -6.31
CA ALA A 184 5.17 32.72 -5.35
C ALA A 184 6.17 31.62 -4.97
N SER A 185 5.77 30.36 -5.06
CA SER A 185 6.57 29.18 -4.65
C SER A 185 7.16 28.38 -5.82
N ILE A 186 6.89 28.74 -7.07
CA ILE A 186 7.25 27.97 -8.28
C ILE A 186 8.72 27.54 -8.33
N HIS A 187 9.64 28.39 -7.86
CA HIS A 187 11.07 28.07 -7.84
C HIS A 187 11.52 27.34 -6.56
N GLY A 188 10.65 27.24 -5.57
CA GLY A 188 10.91 26.56 -4.29
C GLY A 188 10.10 25.27 -4.12
N SER A 189 9.14 25.01 -4.99
CA SER A 189 8.36 23.77 -4.96
C SER A 189 9.22 22.59 -5.40
N PRO A 190 9.32 21.52 -4.59
CA PRO A 190 10.07 20.33 -4.98
C PRO A 190 9.44 19.62 -6.17
N ASP A 191 10.27 19.21 -7.14
CA ASP A 191 9.85 18.45 -8.30
C ASP A 191 10.44 17.03 -8.23
N GLY A 192 9.70 16.04 -8.74
CA GLY A 192 10.07 14.63 -8.72
C GLY A 192 9.18 13.77 -7.81
N PRO A 193 9.43 12.46 -7.77
CA PRO A 193 8.66 11.53 -6.93
C PRO A 193 9.14 11.58 -5.47
N TRP A 194 8.34 12.13 -4.59
CA TRP A 194 8.65 12.20 -3.17
C TRP A 194 7.40 12.07 -2.30
N PHE A 195 7.60 11.70 -1.04
CA PHE A 195 6.63 11.93 0.02
C PHE A 195 7.30 12.28 1.34
N PHE A 196 6.59 13.01 2.19
CA PHE A 196 7.04 13.41 3.51
C PHE A 196 6.17 12.81 4.60
N ILE A 197 6.82 12.36 5.68
CA ILE A 197 6.16 12.10 6.96
C ILE A 197 6.77 13.04 7.97
N ILE A 198 5.93 13.86 8.59
CA ILE A 198 6.35 14.97 9.46
C ILE A 198 5.72 14.77 10.84
N ALA A 199 6.56 14.71 11.87
CA ALA A 199 6.13 14.84 13.27
C ALA A 199 6.30 16.30 13.71
N ARG A 200 5.24 16.89 14.25
CA ARG A 200 5.22 18.28 14.68
C ARG A 200 4.61 18.44 16.06
N ASN A 201 5.22 19.30 16.88
CA ASN A 201 4.64 19.80 18.11
C ASN A 201 4.17 21.25 17.93
N ASP A 202 2.88 21.48 17.74
CA ASP A 202 2.28 22.81 17.76
C ASP A 202 2.12 23.28 19.19
N THR A 203 3.17 23.92 19.72
CA THR A 203 3.22 24.39 21.11
C THR A 203 2.18 25.47 21.41
N ALA A 204 1.81 26.27 20.40
CA ALA A 204 0.83 27.34 20.55
C ALA A 204 -0.60 26.79 20.76
N LYS A 205 -0.91 25.66 20.11
CA LYS A 205 -2.22 25.00 20.20
C LYS A 205 -2.22 23.80 21.15
N ASN A 206 -1.08 23.48 21.77
CA ASN A 206 -0.90 22.28 22.59
C ASN A 206 -1.34 21.00 21.86
N LYS A 207 -0.90 20.84 20.61
CA LYS A 207 -1.32 19.83 19.68
C LYS A 207 -0.11 19.10 19.11
N LEU A 208 -0.16 17.78 19.07
CA LEU A 208 0.82 16.96 18.39
C LEU A 208 0.25 16.50 17.05
N GLU A 209 1.05 16.54 16.00
CA GLU A 209 0.60 16.20 14.65
C GLU A 209 1.57 15.24 13.96
N LEU A 210 0.99 14.25 13.26
CA LEU A 210 1.66 13.40 12.30
C LEU A 210 1.05 13.70 10.93
N ILE A 211 1.87 14.25 10.01
CA ILE A 211 1.42 14.77 8.73
C ILE A 211 2.06 13.94 7.63
N GLY A 212 1.25 13.40 6.72
CA GLY A 212 1.70 12.79 5.48
C GLY A 212 1.40 13.71 4.31
N ILE A 213 2.38 13.95 3.42
CA ILE A 213 2.22 14.74 2.20
C ILE A 213 2.81 13.95 1.03
N THR A 214 1.98 13.71 0.01
CA THR A 214 2.35 13.01 -1.22
C THR A 214 2.54 14.03 -2.34
N ASP A 215 3.58 13.85 -3.15
CA ASP A 215 3.82 14.65 -4.35
C ASP A 215 2.71 14.47 -5.40
N THR A 216 2.75 15.30 -6.44
CA THR A 216 1.74 15.30 -7.50
C THR A 216 1.89 14.17 -8.50
N SER A 217 3.06 13.54 -8.59
CA SER A 217 3.31 12.42 -9.51
C SER A 217 2.71 11.09 -9.02
N MET A 218 2.45 10.96 -7.71
CA MET A 218 1.92 9.75 -7.07
C MET A 218 2.71 8.46 -7.37
N LEU A 219 3.96 8.59 -7.80
CA LEU A 219 4.86 7.45 -8.03
C LEU A 219 5.24 6.73 -6.73
N ARG A 220 5.27 7.46 -5.63
CA ARG A 220 5.51 6.96 -4.28
C ARG A 220 4.21 7.06 -3.48
N PRO A 221 3.33 6.03 -3.52
CA PRO A 221 2.09 6.07 -2.75
C PRO A 221 2.38 6.17 -1.26
N GLN A 222 1.57 6.95 -0.57
CA GLN A 222 1.45 6.88 0.87
C GLN A 222 0.19 6.14 1.23
N VAL A 223 0.30 5.17 2.12
CA VAL A 223 -0.83 4.48 2.70
C VAL A 223 -1.04 4.97 4.12
N PHE A 224 -2.24 5.38 4.39
CA PHE A 224 -2.69 5.79 5.72
C PHE A 224 -3.61 4.71 6.28
N ALA A 225 -3.58 4.58 7.61
CA ALA A 225 -4.51 3.71 8.31
C ALA A 225 -4.98 4.34 9.62
N LEU A 226 -6.19 3.98 10.03
CA LEU A 226 -6.79 4.41 11.28
C LEU A 226 -7.49 3.22 11.93
N SER A 227 -7.19 3.00 13.20
CA SER A 227 -7.92 2.08 14.05
C SER A 227 -8.47 2.82 15.26
N GLU A 228 -9.72 2.56 15.57
CA GLU A 228 -10.44 3.12 16.74
C GLU A 228 -11.05 2.00 17.58
N GLY A 229 -10.81 2.02 18.89
CA GLY A 229 -11.29 1.00 19.81
C GLY A 229 -10.98 1.38 21.25
N GLU A 230 -10.56 0.43 22.07
CA GLU A 230 -10.01 0.70 23.40
C GLU A 230 -8.75 1.56 23.32
N VAL A 231 -7.95 1.34 22.26
CA VAL A 231 -6.83 2.18 21.86
C VAL A 231 -7.10 2.74 20.46
N GLN A 232 -6.55 3.91 20.20
CA GLN A 232 -6.64 4.57 18.89
C GLN A 232 -5.24 4.70 18.33
N ILE A 233 -5.06 4.37 17.05
CA ILE A 233 -3.79 4.53 16.35
C ILE A 233 -4.01 5.02 14.93
N GLY A 234 -3.23 6.02 14.52
CA GLY A 234 -3.10 6.47 13.14
C GLY A 234 -1.71 6.13 12.62
N LEU A 235 -1.64 5.57 11.43
CA LEU A 235 -0.38 5.17 10.78
C LEU A 235 -0.28 5.76 9.38
N VAL A 236 0.97 6.01 8.96
CA VAL A 236 1.31 6.38 7.60
C VAL A 236 2.61 5.68 7.20
N CYS A 237 2.59 4.98 6.08
CA CYS A 237 3.74 4.26 5.53
C CYS A 237 3.77 4.38 4.01
N SER A 238 4.87 3.98 3.39
CA SER A 238 4.96 3.83 1.93
C SER A 238 4.05 2.72 1.39
N GLU A 239 3.77 1.71 2.22
CA GLU A 239 3.08 0.49 1.80
C GLU A 239 2.11 -0.02 2.85
N LYS A 240 1.05 -0.70 2.40
CA LYS A 240 0.05 -1.28 3.28
C LYS A 240 0.61 -2.43 4.13
N GLN A 241 1.49 -3.23 3.57
CA GLN A 241 2.13 -4.34 4.27
C GLN A 241 2.98 -3.90 5.46
N ALA A 242 3.64 -2.73 5.35
CA ALA A 242 4.38 -2.15 6.46
C ALA A 242 3.44 -1.77 7.63
N ILE A 243 2.24 -1.27 7.32
CA ILE A 243 1.20 -1.00 8.32
C ILE A 243 0.72 -2.31 8.95
N ASP A 244 0.41 -3.32 8.14
CA ASP A 244 -0.09 -4.61 8.61
C ASP A 244 0.95 -5.30 9.51
N ALA A 245 2.23 -5.27 9.13
CA ALA A 245 3.33 -5.81 9.95
C ALA A 245 3.49 -5.06 11.28
N THR A 246 3.38 -3.73 11.26
CA THR A 246 3.43 -2.90 12.47
C THR A 246 2.26 -3.22 13.41
N LEU A 247 1.04 -3.30 12.87
CA LEU A 247 -0.14 -3.62 13.66
C LEU A 247 -0.09 -5.04 14.21
N ALA A 248 0.41 -6.01 13.44
CA ALA A 248 0.59 -7.38 13.90
C ALA A 248 1.57 -7.46 15.08
N SER A 249 2.72 -6.77 14.99
CA SER A 249 3.69 -6.67 16.07
C SER A 249 3.09 -6.04 17.34
N LEU A 250 2.36 -4.93 17.19
CA LEU A 250 1.68 -4.29 18.31
C LEU A 250 0.62 -5.20 18.95
N ALA A 251 -0.13 -5.96 18.16
CA ALA A 251 -1.15 -6.89 18.64
C ALA A 251 -0.58 -8.11 19.38
N GLU A 252 0.65 -8.51 19.06
CA GLU A 252 1.38 -9.55 19.80
C GLU A 252 1.77 -9.06 21.21
N GLU A 253 2.12 -7.78 21.36
CA GLU A 253 2.51 -7.18 22.64
C GLU A 253 1.30 -6.74 23.48
N ASP A 254 0.25 -6.21 22.84
CA ASP A 254 -0.94 -5.68 23.50
C ASP A 254 -2.22 -6.08 22.75
N PRO A 255 -3.02 -6.99 23.30
CA PRO A 255 -4.23 -7.52 22.64
C PRO A 255 -5.31 -6.48 22.35
N ARG A 256 -5.21 -5.26 22.90
CA ARG A 256 -6.12 -4.15 22.58
C ARG A 256 -5.94 -3.64 21.15
N PHE A 257 -4.76 -3.85 20.56
CA PHE A 257 -4.54 -3.59 19.12
C PHE A 257 -5.13 -4.71 18.26
N CYS A 258 -5.59 -4.35 17.08
CA CYS A 258 -5.97 -5.29 16.03
C CYS A 258 -4.87 -5.32 14.96
N PRO A 259 -4.44 -6.50 14.46
CA PRO A 259 -3.41 -6.59 13.42
C PRO A 259 -3.87 -6.09 12.04
N VAL A 260 -5.13 -5.69 11.93
CA VAL A 260 -5.73 -5.13 10.72
C VAL A 260 -6.39 -3.81 11.09
N ALA A 261 -6.11 -2.73 10.36
CA ALA A 261 -6.74 -1.45 10.63
C ALA A 261 -8.22 -1.43 10.20
N ASP A 262 -8.99 -0.55 10.83
CA ASP A 262 -10.41 -0.36 10.50
C ASP A 262 -10.58 0.32 9.14
N LEU A 263 -9.65 1.24 8.81
CA LEU A 263 -9.61 1.95 7.52
C LEU A 263 -8.19 1.98 6.97
N TYR A 264 -8.09 1.82 5.64
CA TYR A 264 -6.89 2.11 4.85
C TYR A 264 -7.27 3.03 3.70
N TRP A 265 -6.39 3.95 3.35
CA TRP A 265 -6.58 4.82 2.17
C TRP A 265 -5.25 5.39 1.69
N ASN A 266 -5.22 5.82 0.44
CA ASN A 266 -4.08 6.51 -0.14
C ASN A 266 -4.39 8.00 -0.26
N ALA A 267 -3.38 8.85 -0.15
CA ALA A 267 -3.48 10.26 -0.51
C ALA A 267 -3.33 10.42 -2.03
N ARG A 268 -4.06 11.38 -2.59
CA ARG A 268 -3.98 11.71 -4.01
C ARG A 268 -3.31 13.07 -4.18
N GLY A 269 -2.00 13.06 -4.48
CA GLY A 269 -1.19 14.27 -4.64
C GLY A 269 -1.79 15.26 -5.65
N GLY A 270 -1.81 16.54 -5.29
CA GLY A 270 -2.35 17.59 -6.14
C GLY A 270 -3.85 17.54 -6.41
N SER A 271 -4.63 16.70 -5.72
CA SER A 271 -6.06 16.52 -5.99
C SER A 271 -6.95 17.60 -5.36
N HIS A 272 -8.13 17.81 -5.92
CA HIS A 272 -9.20 18.62 -5.33
C HIS A 272 -9.97 17.87 -4.23
N THR A 273 -9.75 16.55 -4.06
CA THR A 273 -10.50 15.70 -3.13
C THR A 273 -9.91 15.66 -1.73
N ASP A 274 -8.58 15.49 -1.62
CA ASP A 274 -7.84 15.41 -0.36
C ASP A 274 -6.52 16.22 -0.37
N GLY A 275 -6.12 16.73 -1.52
CA GLY A 275 -4.93 17.57 -1.71
C GLY A 275 -3.62 16.82 -1.47
N GLY A 276 -3.63 15.49 -1.48
CA GLY A 276 -2.45 14.67 -1.29
C GLY A 276 -1.93 14.62 0.15
N SER A 277 -2.76 14.98 1.13
CA SER A 277 -2.27 15.04 2.52
C SER A 277 -3.34 14.67 3.54
N PHE A 278 -2.91 13.94 4.58
CA PHE A 278 -3.69 13.69 5.78
C PHE A 278 -2.88 14.01 7.03
N ILE A 279 -3.57 14.59 8.00
CA ILE A 279 -3.02 15.08 9.26
C ILE A 279 -3.72 14.34 10.40
N PHE A 280 -2.98 13.46 11.08
CA PHE A 280 -3.38 12.93 12.38
C PHE A 280 -3.03 13.95 13.45
N SER A 281 -3.97 14.22 14.32
CA SER A 281 -3.84 15.23 15.37
C SER A 281 -4.21 14.65 16.72
N LEU A 282 -3.35 14.86 17.70
CA LEU A 282 -3.57 14.46 19.07
C LEU A 282 -3.73 15.70 19.95
N GLU A 283 -4.91 15.91 20.47
CA GLU A 283 -5.27 17.04 21.30
C GLU A 283 -5.73 16.60 22.70
N ASN A 284 -5.54 17.44 23.70
CA ASN A 284 -6.11 17.21 25.02
C ASN A 284 -7.52 17.83 25.08
N LYS A 285 -8.54 17.01 25.11
CA LYS A 285 -9.95 17.43 25.28
C LYS A 285 -10.46 16.92 26.62
N ASN A 286 -10.76 17.83 27.54
CA ASN A 286 -11.28 17.50 28.88
C ASN A 286 -10.41 16.47 29.66
N GLY A 287 -9.08 16.62 29.59
CA GLY A 287 -8.15 15.73 30.28
C GLY A 287 -7.88 14.39 29.58
N LYS A 288 -8.53 14.11 28.45
CA LYS A 288 -8.30 12.93 27.63
C LYS A 288 -7.58 13.30 26.32
N LYS A 289 -6.61 12.51 25.93
CA LYS A 289 -6.00 12.61 24.60
C LYS A 289 -6.99 12.06 23.57
N VAL A 290 -7.27 12.83 22.54
CA VAL A 290 -8.17 12.46 21.44
C VAL A 290 -7.41 12.52 20.13
N LEU A 291 -7.37 11.38 19.43
CA LEU A 291 -6.84 11.29 18.08
C LEU A 291 -7.94 11.71 17.09
N SER A 292 -7.57 12.52 16.11
CA SER A 292 -8.41 12.86 14.96
C SER A 292 -7.58 12.84 13.69
N CYS A 293 -8.23 12.68 12.53
CA CYS A 293 -7.60 12.73 11.22
C CYS A 293 -8.43 13.61 10.29
N HIS A 294 -7.77 14.42 9.48
CA HIS A 294 -8.41 15.22 8.42
C HIS A 294 -7.48 15.37 7.21
N ASP A 295 -8.06 15.66 6.04
CA ASP A 295 -7.30 15.96 4.84
C ASP A 295 -6.77 17.42 4.81
N LYS A 296 -6.09 17.78 3.73
CA LYS A 296 -5.60 19.15 3.46
C LYS A 296 -6.68 20.22 3.63
N PHE A 297 -7.92 19.92 3.27
CA PHE A 297 -9.05 20.86 3.30
C PHE A 297 -9.81 20.88 4.63
N GLY A 298 -9.36 20.10 5.62
CA GLY A 298 -10.00 19.99 6.92
C GLY A 298 -11.17 19.00 6.97
N LYS A 299 -11.41 18.21 5.91
CA LYS A 299 -12.46 17.20 5.89
C LYS A 299 -12.04 16.02 6.78
N PRO A 300 -12.86 15.64 7.77
CA PRO A 300 -12.49 14.58 8.69
C PRO A 300 -12.48 13.21 8.00
N LYS A 301 -11.55 12.35 8.45
CA LYS A 301 -11.51 10.93 8.17
C LYS A 301 -11.79 10.19 9.46
N THR A 302 -12.87 9.40 9.49
CA THR A 302 -13.35 8.73 10.69
C THR A 302 -13.69 7.29 10.40
N VAL A 303 -13.49 6.42 11.37
CA VAL A 303 -13.97 5.04 11.33
C VAL A 303 -15.51 5.06 11.47
N PRO A 304 -16.25 4.30 10.65
CA PRO A 304 -17.69 4.14 10.86
C PRO A 304 -17.97 3.61 12.27
N TRP A 305 -18.98 4.19 12.91
CA TRP A 305 -19.35 3.79 14.26
C TRP A 305 -19.98 2.40 14.28
N PHE A 306 -19.57 1.56 15.27
CA PHE A 306 -20.06 0.21 15.46
C PHE A 306 -20.57 0.05 16.90
N GLN A 307 -21.72 -0.61 17.07
CA GLN A 307 -22.34 -0.78 18.37
C GLN A 307 -21.68 -1.86 19.22
N GLN A 308 -21.07 -2.86 18.60
CA GLN A 308 -20.41 -3.94 19.32
C GLN A 308 -18.89 -3.68 19.43
N PRO A 309 -18.42 -3.14 20.57
CA PRO A 309 -16.98 -2.92 20.75
C PRO A 309 -16.25 -4.26 20.90
N TRP A 310 -15.08 -4.33 20.31
CA TRP A 310 -14.12 -5.39 20.57
C TRP A 310 -13.44 -5.14 21.93
N LYS A 311 -13.43 -6.14 22.79
CA LYS A 311 -12.80 -6.04 24.12
C LYS A 311 -11.46 -6.79 24.21
N GLY A 312 -10.88 -7.24 23.10
CA GLY A 312 -9.63 -8.03 23.10
C GLY A 312 -9.76 -9.43 23.74
N TYR A 313 -10.93 -9.74 24.28
CA TYR A 313 -11.21 -10.95 25.04
C TYR A 313 -12.03 -11.93 24.22
N VAL A 314 -11.53 -13.14 24.10
CA VAL A 314 -12.28 -14.28 23.54
C VAL A 314 -13.02 -14.95 24.71
N PRO A 315 -14.35 -14.87 24.77
CA PRO A 315 -15.08 -15.56 25.83
C PRO A 315 -14.85 -17.07 25.72
N GLU A 316 -14.60 -17.71 26.86
CA GLU A 316 -14.63 -19.18 26.92
C GLU A 316 -16.03 -19.66 26.57
N LEU A 317 -16.12 -20.61 25.64
CA LEU A 317 -17.38 -21.19 25.24
C LEU A 317 -17.93 -22.06 26.36
N THR A 318 -19.20 -21.85 26.69
CA THR A 318 -19.94 -22.77 27.52
C THR A 318 -20.33 -24.03 26.72
N ALA A 319 -20.33 -25.20 27.35
CA ALA A 319 -20.55 -26.50 26.70
C ALA A 319 -21.90 -26.60 25.96
N ASP A 320 -22.93 -25.86 26.44
CA ASP A 320 -24.31 -25.96 25.94
C ASP A 320 -24.52 -25.41 24.52
N ILE A 321 -23.63 -24.55 24.03
CA ILE A 321 -23.78 -23.86 22.76
C ILE A 321 -23.24 -24.69 21.57
N LYS A 322 -22.28 -25.60 21.82
CA LYS A 322 -21.68 -26.47 20.79
C LYS A 322 -22.66 -27.48 20.18
N ASP A 323 -23.66 -27.91 20.95
CA ASP A 323 -24.50 -29.02 20.58
C ASP A 323 -25.52 -28.73 19.47
N GLU A 324 -25.91 -27.49 19.26
CA GLU A 324 -26.85 -27.10 18.19
C GLU A 324 -26.16 -26.75 16.86
N LEU A 325 -24.99 -26.09 16.90
CA LEU A 325 -24.30 -25.56 15.72
C LEU A 325 -23.47 -26.63 15.01
N ALA A 326 -22.81 -27.50 15.76
CA ALA A 326 -21.88 -28.49 15.19
C ALA A 326 -22.55 -29.47 14.20
N PRO A 327 -23.73 -30.08 14.49
CA PRO A 327 -24.39 -30.93 13.51
C PRO A 327 -24.84 -30.21 12.24
N GLN A 328 -25.27 -28.95 12.39
CA GLN A 328 -25.68 -28.13 11.26
C GLN A 328 -24.48 -27.75 10.37
N MET A 329 -23.37 -27.37 10.97
CA MET A 329 -22.14 -27.03 10.27
C MET A 329 -21.54 -28.27 9.59
N GLU A 330 -21.52 -29.42 10.28
CA GLU A 330 -21.03 -30.68 9.71
C GLU A 330 -21.82 -31.05 8.44
N LYS A 331 -23.14 -30.88 8.45
CA LYS A 331 -23.97 -31.07 7.27
C LYS A 331 -23.57 -30.15 6.10
N TYR A 332 -23.36 -28.85 6.37
CA TYR A 332 -22.92 -27.91 5.32
C TYR A 332 -21.52 -28.25 4.77
N LEU A 333 -20.61 -28.76 5.60
CA LEU A 333 -19.26 -29.10 5.18
C LEU A 333 -19.19 -30.49 4.48
N GLN A 334 -20.16 -31.40 4.72
CA GLN A 334 -20.20 -32.71 4.07
C GLN A 334 -20.51 -32.64 2.58
N ASP A 335 -21.17 -31.60 2.10
CA ASP A 335 -21.46 -31.38 0.67
C ASP A 335 -20.20 -31.03 -0.15
N ASN A 336 -18.98 -31.23 0.44
CA ASN A 336 -17.66 -31.06 -0.14
C ASN A 336 -17.34 -29.66 -0.68
N THR A 337 -18.14 -28.64 -0.37
CA THR A 337 -17.82 -27.26 -0.71
C THR A 337 -18.02 -26.36 0.49
N GLY A 338 -17.03 -25.54 0.79
CA GLY A 338 -17.14 -24.52 1.85
C GLY A 338 -18.18 -23.43 1.56
N HIS A 339 -18.72 -23.39 0.33
CA HIS A 339 -19.71 -22.41 -0.11
C HIS A 339 -21.02 -22.45 0.68
N ALA A 340 -21.51 -23.65 1.03
CA ALA A 340 -22.76 -23.77 1.79
C ALA A 340 -22.61 -23.17 3.20
N LEU A 341 -21.49 -23.44 3.88
CA LEU A 341 -21.20 -22.82 5.18
C LEU A 341 -20.97 -21.31 5.03
N PHE A 342 -20.25 -20.86 4.01
CA PHE A 342 -20.08 -19.43 3.72
C PHE A 342 -21.44 -18.72 3.57
N GLN A 343 -22.37 -19.27 2.79
CA GLN A 343 -23.71 -18.71 2.60
C GLN A 343 -24.50 -18.68 3.90
N PHE A 344 -24.47 -19.77 4.66
CA PHE A 344 -25.12 -19.83 5.96
C PHE A 344 -24.60 -18.73 6.90
N VAL A 345 -23.29 -18.60 7.04
CA VAL A 345 -22.67 -17.58 7.93
C VAL A 345 -23.04 -16.18 7.48
N THR A 346 -22.87 -15.84 6.20
CA THR A 346 -23.12 -14.49 5.69
C THR A 346 -24.61 -14.08 5.79
N THR A 347 -25.53 -15.03 5.70
CA THR A 347 -26.97 -14.79 5.87
C THR A 347 -27.30 -14.41 7.34
N HIS A 348 -26.61 -14.99 8.30
CA HIS A 348 -26.91 -14.81 9.72
C HIS A 348 -25.99 -13.80 10.43
N LEU A 349 -24.84 -13.49 9.84
CA LEU A 349 -23.79 -12.71 10.50
C LEU A 349 -24.24 -11.33 10.99
N THR A 350 -25.15 -10.67 10.27
CA THR A 350 -25.69 -9.35 10.66
C THR A 350 -26.38 -9.36 12.00
N THR A 351 -27.01 -10.50 12.37
CA THR A 351 -27.72 -10.66 13.64
C THR A 351 -26.88 -11.34 14.73
N TRP A 352 -25.81 -12.02 14.35
CA TRP A 352 -24.98 -12.72 15.32
C TRP A 352 -24.15 -11.76 16.18
N PRO A 353 -24.03 -12.01 17.50
CA PRO A 353 -23.00 -11.38 18.33
C PRO A 353 -21.62 -11.97 18.00
N TYR A 354 -20.54 -11.31 18.43
CA TYR A 354 -19.17 -11.83 18.29
C TYR A 354 -19.01 -13.23 18.90
N ALA A 355 -19.62 -13.50 20.04
CA ALA A 355 -19.56 -14.80 20.70
C ALA A 355 -20.06 -15.94 19.78
N ARG A 356 -21.16 -15.72 19.03
CA ARG A 356 -21.68 -16.72 18.10
C ARG A 356 -20.77 -16.94 16.89
N PHE A 357 -20.10 -15.89 16.42
CA PHE A 357 -19.13 -16.01 15.35
C PHE A 357 -17.88 -16.78 15.81
N LEU A 358 -17.39 -16.53 17.01
CA LEU A 358 -16.28 -17.27 17.61
C LEU A 358 -16.60 -18.75 17.81
N GLU A 359 -17.80 -19.06 18.28
CA GLU A 359 -18.30 -20.43 18.39
C GLU A 359 -18.27 -21.14 17.03
N MET A 360 -18.78 -20.48 16.00
CA MET A 360 -18.74 -21.01 14.63
C MET A 360 -17.29 -21.33 14.21
N LEU A 361 -16.33 -20.46 14.49
CA LEU A 361 -14.92 -20.70 14.17
C LEU A 361 -14.35 -21.90 14.92
N GLN A 362 -14.64 -22.03 16.22
CA GLN A 362 -14.15 -23.17 17.02
C GLN A 362 -14.78 -24.49 16.56
N VAL A 363 -16.07 -24.49 16.21
CA VAL A 363 -16.71 -25.68 15.64
C VAL A 363 -16.05 -26.05 14.30
N ALA A 364 -15.74 -25.08 13.44
CA ALA A 364 -15.03 -25.33 12.18
C ALA A 364 -13.63 -25.95 12.42
N GLU A 365 -12.88 -25.44 13.43
CA GLU A 365 -11.59 -25.99 13.82
C GLU A 365 -11.68 -27.46 14.32
N GLU A 366 -12.69 -27.77 15.14
CA GLU A 366 -12.90 -29.14 15.62
C GLU A 366 -13.31 -30.09 14.50
N LEU A 367 -14.19 -29.64 13.60
CA LEU A 367 -14.58 -30.43 12.42
C LEU A 367 -13.39 -30.70 11.49
N ALA A 368 -12.51 -29.71 11.31
CA ALA A 368 -11.30 -29.83 10.49
C ALA A 368 -10.32 -30.90 11.02
N LYS A 369 -10.37 -31.25 12.31
CA LYS A 369 -9.53 -32.31 12.92
C LYS A 369 -10.05 -33.72 12.62
N LYS A 370 -11.35 -33.89 12.29
CA LYS A 370 -11.98 -35.21 12.12
C LYS A 370 -11.44 -35.98 10.90
N ASN A 371 -11.31 -35.30 9.74
CA ASN A 371 -10.77 -35.90 8.52
C ASN A 371 -10.40 -34.82 7.49
N ASP A 372 -9.71 -35.22 6.42
CA ASP A 372 -9.20 -34.35 5.39
C ASP A 372 -10.29 -33.67 4.53
N ALA A 373 -11.45 -34.30 4.35
CA ALA A 373 -12.56 -33.73 3.57
C ALA A 373 -13.18 -32.55 4.34
N LEU A 374 -13.49 -32.74 5.62
CA LEU A 374 -13.99 -31.65 6.49
C LEU A 374 -12.97 -30.54 6.67
N ARG A 375 -11.66 -30.89 6.77
CA ARG A 375 -10.56 -29.89 6.82
C ARG A 375 -10.55 -29.05 5.57
N ALA A 376 -10.61 -29.67 4.38
CA ALA A 376 -10.63 -28.94 3.11
C ALA A 376 -11.83 -28.00 3.01
N ALA A 377 -13.02 -28.47 3.36
CA ALA A 377 -14.26 -27.68 3.32
C ALA A 377 -14.25 -26.53 4.35
N ALA A 378 -13.70 -26.77 5.56
CA ALA A 378 -13.54 -25.73 6.57
C ALA A 378 -12.54 -24.64 6.12
N ILE A 379 -11.39 -25.02 5.58
CA ILE A 379 -10.42 -24.08 5.01
C ILE A 379 -11.08 -23.24 3.92
N GLU A 380 -11.79 -23.86 2.98
CA GLU A 380 -12.49 -23.17 1.89
C GLU A 380 -13.52 -22.17 2.43
N ALA A 381 -14.38 -22.59 3.37
CA ALA A 381 -15.40 -21.73 3.95
C ALA A 381 -14.80 -20.49 4.65
N LEU A 382 -13.79 -20.71 5.49
CA LEU A 382 -13.12 -19.61 6.22
C LEU A 382 -12.33 -18.71 5.27
N THR A 383 -11.75 -19.26 4.20
CA THR A 383 -11.08 -18.50 3.15
C THR A 383 -12.07 -17.63 2.37
N LEU A 384 -13.25 -18.16 2.02
CA LEU A 384 -14.31 -17.36 1.40
C LEU A 384 -14.77 -16.21 2.32
N LEU A 385 -14.89 -16.46 3.63
CA LEU A 385 -15.22 -15.42 4.60
C LEU A 385 -14.11 -14.36 4.73
N LEU A 386 -12.85 -14.75 4.58
CA LEU A 386 -11.70 -13.84 4.58
C LEU A 386 -11.69 -12.97 3.31
N ASP A 387 -11.84 -13.58 2.15
CA ASP A 387 -11.63 -12.99 0.83
C ASP A 387 -12.82 -12.17 0.33
N ARG A 388 -14.05 -12.65 0.55
CA ARG A 388 -15.27 -12.02 0.00
C ARG A 388 -15.68 -10.79 0.80
N ARG A 389 -16.49 -9.93 0.19
CA ARG A 389 -17.12 -8.79 0.83
C ARG A 389 -18.59 -9.09 1.10
N TYR A 390 -19.02 -8.83 2.33
CA TYR A 390 -20.39 -9.04 2.83
C TYR A 390 -20.67 -8.10 4.00
N ASP A 391 -21.93 -7.94 4.38
CA ASP A 391 -22.31 -7.09 5.50
C ASP A 391 -21.91 -7.74 6.85
N PRO A 392 -21.01 -7.13 7.63
CA PRO A 392 -20.62 -7.64 8.94
C PRO A 392 -21.64 -7.33 10.04
N GLY A 393 -22.75 -6.63 9.74
CA GLY A 393 -23.69 -6.10 10.73
C GLY A 393 -23.04 -5.05 11.63
N GLU A 394 -23.21 -5.21 12.94
CA GLU A 394 -22.66 -4.32 13.96
C GLU A 394 -21.18 -4.63 14.34
N LYS A 395 -20.52 -5.51 13.58
CA LYS A 395 -19.14 -5.94 13.83
C LYS A 395 -18.16 -5.24 12.87
N LYS A 396 -16.98 -4.90 13.37
CA LYS A 396 -15.89 -4.40 12.53
C LYS A 396 -15.33 -5.51 11.67
N ARG A 397 -15.17 -5.26 10.36
CA ARG A 397 -14.56 -6.22 9.46
C ARG A 397 -13.11 -6.54 9.83
N SER A 398 -12.34 -5.57 10.31
CA SER A 398 -10.97 -5.76 10.82
C SER A 398 -10.91 -6.87 11.88
N HIS A 399 -11.85 -6.87 12.81
CA HIS A 399 -11.95 -7.90 13.85
C HIS A 399 -12.36 -9.26 13.30
N LEU A 400 -13.27 -9.31 12.33
CA LEU A 400 -13.64 -10.57 11.67
C LEU A 400 -12.45 -11.15 10.90
N ILE A 401 -11.70 -10.33 10.17
CA ILE A 401 -10.49 -10.74 9.45
C ILE A 401 -9.47 -11.33 10.42
N ARG A 402 -9.18 -10.66 11.53
CA ARG A 402 -8.30 -11.16 12.59
C ARG A 402 -8.72 -12.56 13.06
N LEU A 403 -9.98 -12.71 13.45
CA LEU A 403 -10.50 -13.97 13.96
C LEU A 403 -10.43 -15.11 12.93
N LEU A 404 -10.70 -14.79 11.66
CA LEU A 404 -10.60 -15.75 10.56
C LEU A 404 -9.14 -16.18 10.31
N GLN A 405 -8.21 -15.23 10.31
CA GLN A 405 -6.76 -15.51 10.15
C GLN A 405 -6.24 -16.37 11.28
N GLU A 406 -6.59 -16.05 12.53
CA GLU A 406 -6.21 -16.83 13.70
C GLU A 406 -6.79 -18.27 13.66
N SER A 407 -8.07 -18.41 13.23
CA SER A 407 -8.71 -19.72 13.10
C SER A 407 -8.10 -20.56 11.99
N LEU A 408 -7.85 -19.98 10.82
CA LEU A 408 -7.14 -20.66 9.71
C LEU A 408 -5.72 -21.07 10.16
N GLY A 409 -4.99 -20.19 10.86
CA GLY A 409 -3.68 -20.49 11.41
C GLY A 409 -3.71 -21.70 12.37
N ARG A 410 -4.72 -21.80 13.25
CA ARG A 410 -4.90 -22.96 14.13
C ARG A 410 -5.22 -24.25 13.36
N ILE A 411 -6.02 -24.18 12.29
CA ILE A 411 -6.31 -25.34 11.41
C ILE A 411 -5.01 -25.80 10.71
N PHE A 412 -4.20 -24.85 10.21
CA PHE A 412 -2.92 -25.18 9.56
C PHE A 412 -1.89 -25.74 10.55
N ALA A 413 -1.77 -25.18 11.75
CA ALA A 413 -0.88 -25.65 12.79
C ALA A 413 -1.26 -27.05 13.31
N ALA A 414 -2.55 -27.43 13.24
CA ALA A 414 -3.04 -28.76 13.62
C ALA A 414 -2.81 -29.83 12.54
N VAL A 415 -2.18 -29.52 11.41
CA VAL A 415 -1.80 -30.48 10.38
C VAL A 415 -0.64 -31.34 10.86
N PRO A 416 -0.65 -32.68 10.65
CA PRO A 416 0.46 -33.58 11.02
C PRO A 416 1.79 -33.10 10.43
N GLN A 417 2.85 -33.15 11.24
CA GLN A 417 4.19 -32.78 10.77
C GLN A 417 4.75 -33.78 9.76
N MET A 418 5.70 -33.31 8.95
CA MET A 418 6.47 -34.17 8.07
C MET A 418 7.17 -35.28 8.88
N GLY A 419 7.12 -36.51 8.42
CA GLY A 419 7.70 -37.68 9.12
C GLY A 419 6.75 -38.35 10.09
N GLU A 420 5.66 -37.76 10.52
CA GLU A 420 4.64 -38.43 11.35
C GLU A 420 3.89 -39.51 10.55
N LYS A 421 3.67 -40.66 11.17
CA LYS A 421 2.85 -41.74 10.60
C LYS A 421 1.37 -41.39 10.74
N HIS A 422 0.81 -40.75 9.73
CA HIS A 422 -0.57 -40.34 9.71
C HIS A 422 -1.20 -40.56 8.32
N ALA A 423 -2.48 -40.92 8.26
CA ALA A 423 -3.21 -41.17 7.00
C ALA A 423 -3.60 -39.91 6.23
N SER A 424 -3.46 -38.71 6.82
CA SER A 424 -3.79 -37.45 6.17
C SER A 424 -2.95 -37.21 4.93
N ARG A 425 -3.55 -36.60 3.90
CA ARG A 425 -2.84 -36.07 2.73
C ARG A 425 -2.10 -34.76 2.99
N TYR A 426 -2.36 -34.10 4.10
CA TYR A 426 -1.70 -32.86 4.50
C TYR A 426 -0.42 -33.18 5.30
N ARG A 427 0.66 -32.44 5.04
CA ARG A 427 1.92 -32.51 5.80
C ARG A 427 2.41 -31.11 6.09
N ARG A 428 2.75 -30.83 7.35
CA ARG A 428 3.25 -29.52 7.78
C ARG A 428 4.78 -29.52 7.89
N LEU A 429 5.37 -28.42 7.45
CA LEU A 429 6.75 -28.02 7.72
C LEU A 429 6.76 -26.62 8.32
N ASP A 430 7.76 -26.39 9.14
CA ASP A 430 8.14 -25.10 9.71
C ASP A 430 9.67 -24.97 9.70
N TRP A 431 10.18 -23.86 10.21
CA TRP A 431 11.64 -23.65 10.30
C TRP A 431 12.36 -24.78 11.04
N GLN A 432 11.78 -25.27 12.12
CA GLN A 432 12.40 -26.30 12.96
C GLN A 432 12.43 -27.67 12.28
N THR A 433 11.44 -27.96 11.47
CA THR A 433 11.28 -29.25 10.80
C THR A 433 11.68 -29.25 9.32
N ARG A 434 12.20 -28.15 8.78
CA ARG A 434 12.52 -27.97 7.36
C ARG A 434 13.43 -29.05 6.77
N GLU A 435 14.35 -29.60 7.58
CA GLU A 435 15.27 -30.67 7.16
C GLU A 435 14.58 -32.03 7.00
N SER A 436 13.36 -32.19 7.52
CA SER A 436 12.58 -33.42 7.37
C SER A 436 11.81 -33.51 6.05
N LEU A 437 11.98 -32.53 5.15
CA LEU A 437 11.30 -32.50 3.85
C LEU A 437 11.52 -33.82 3.07
N ALA A 438 10.45 -34.48 2.71
CA ALA A 438 10.44 -35.75 1.97
C ALA A 438 9.46 -35.68 0.78
N ALA A 439 9.55 -36.64 -0.12
CA ALA A 439 8.62 -36.76 -1.25
C ALA A 439 7.15 -36.95 -0.79
N PRO A 440 6.17 -36.48 -1.57
CA PRO A 440 4.76 -36.63 -1.23
C PRO A 440 4.34 -38.11 -1.19
N SER A 441 3.42 -38.43 -0.27
CA SER A 441 2.88 -39.80 -0.15
C SER A 441 1.85 -40.18 -1.23
N GLY A 442 1.42 -39.22 -2.06
CA GLY A 442 0.45 -39.42 -3.13
C GLY A 442 0.27 -38.16 -3.96
N LYS A 443 -0.44 -38.29 -5.11
CA LYS A 443 -0.62 -37.17 -6.07
C LYS A 443 -1.40 -35.99 -5.51
N ASP A 444 -2.30 -36.24 -4.57
CA ASP A 444 -3.16 -35.22 -3.95
C ASP A 444 -2.60 -34.69 -2.61
N ALA A 445 -1.34 -35.01 -2.30
CA ALA A 445 -0.69 -34.53 -1.09
C ALA A 445 -0.55 -32.99 -1.12
N ILE A 446 -0.75 -32.38 0.05
CA ILE A 446 -0.70 -30.92 0.27
C ILE A 446 0.39 -30.63 1.29
N LEU A 447 1.37 -29.85 0.89
CA LEU A 447 2.38 -29.31 1.79
C LEU A 447 1.88 -28.03 2.44
N VAL A 448 1.86 -27.99 3.77
CA VAL A 448 1.48 -26.82 4.57
C VAL A 448 2.77 -26.26 5.18
N LEU A 449 3.15 -25.05 4.74
CA LEU A 449 4.37 -24.38 5.20
C LEU A 449 4.04 -23.24 6.15
N ASP A 450 4.59 -23.29 7.37
CA ASP A 450 4.63 -22.15 8.28
C ASP A 450 5.90 -21.33 7.98
N ALA A 451 5.71 -20.14 7.42
CA ALA A 451 6.81 -19.30 6.98
C ALA A 451 7.34 -18.34 8.06
N ALA A 452 6.73 -18.28 9.24
CA ALA A 452 6.94 -17.22 10.23
C ALA A 452 8.41 -17.03 10.67
N GLU A 453 9.18 -18.11 10.80
CA GLU A 453 10.58 -18.07 11.28
C GLU A 453 11.61 -18.15 10.13
N PHE A 454 11.16 -18.28 8.88
CA PHE A 454 12.08 -18.30 7.74
C PHE A 454 12.67 -16.92 7.49
N PRO A 455 13.97 -16.83 7.13
CA PRO A 455 14.55 -15.56 6.70
C PRO A 455 13.86 -15.04 5.43
N PRO A 456 13.78 -13.69 5.24
CA PRO A 456 13.08 -13.11 4.11
C PRO A 456 13.71 -13.45 2.75
N GLU A 457 15.00 -13.78 2.72
CA GLU A 457 15.76 -14.13 1.52
C GLU A 457 17.01 -14.91 1.89
N GLY A 458 17.76 -15.41 0.91
CA GLY A 458 19.01 -16.15 1.09
C GLY A 458 18.86 -17.65 0.85
N GLU A 459 19.90 -18.42 1.20
CA GLU A 459 19.95 -19.86 0.93
C GLU A 459 18.93 -20.66 1.74
N ASP A 460 18.62 -20.20 2.95
CA ASP A 460 17.71 -20.86 3.89
C ASP A 460 16.28 -20.31 3.83
N CYS A 461 15.94 -19.47 2.84
CA CYS A 461 14.60 -18.92 2.74
C CYS A 461 13.55 -19.98 2.36
N ASP A 462 12.29 -19.68 2.67
CA ASP A 462 11.13 -20.50 2.34
C ASP A 462 11.00 -20.79 0.83
N ALA A 463 11.29 -19.80 -0.03
CA ALA A 463 11.23 -19.96 -1.48
C ALA A 463 12.17 -21.06 -2.00
N ARG A 464 13.38 -21.17 -1.44
CA ARG A 464 14.33 -22.24 -1.75
C ARG A 464 13.81 -23.61 -1.30
N LEU A 465 13.24 -23.69 -0.11
CA LEU A 465 12.63 -24.91 0.41
C LEU A 465 11.46 -25.37 -0.50
N LEU A 466 10.64 -24.45 -0.97
CA LEU A 466 9.54 -24.73 -1.89
C LEU A 466 10.00 -25.22 -3.26
N CYS A 467 11.13 -24.72 -3.79
CA CYS A 467 11.75 -25.28 -5.00
C CYS A 467 12.18 -26.74 -4.79
N ARG A 468 12.85 -27.03 -3.68
CA ARG A 468 13.24 -28.42 -3.29
C ARG A 468 12.00 -29.32 -3.13
N ALA A 469 10.94 -28.82 -2.53
CA ALA A 469 9.69 -29.57 -2.40
C ALA A 469 9.07 -29.90 -3.76
N TYR A 470 9.07 -28.95 -4.69
CA TYR A 470 8.60 -29.16 -6.06
C TYR A 470 9.45 -30.24 -6.79
N GLU A 471 10.76 -30.19 -6.68
CA GLU A 471 11.68 -31.18 -7.23
C GLU A 471 11.42 -32.59 -6.70
N LEU A 472 10.99 -32.70 -5.42
CA LEU A 472 10.57 -33.96 -4.79
C LEU A 472 9.17 -34.43 -5.25
N GLY A 473 8.43 -33.60 -6.00
CA GLY A 473 7.13 -33.95 -6.61
C GLY A 473 5.91 -33.31 -5.94
N TRP A 474 6.07 -32.40 -4.98
CA TRP A 474 4.96 -31.64 -4.43
C TRP A 474 4.37 -30.67 -5.46
N LYS A 475 3.03 -30.57 -5.52
CA LYS A 475 2.32 -29.71 -6.47
C LYS A 475 1.25 -28.82 -5.82
N ARG A 476 0.88 -29.12 -4.58
CA ARG A 476 -0.14 -28.38 -3.83
C ARG A 476 0.47 -27.84 -2.55
N PHE A 477 0.39 -26.52 -2.38
CA PHE A 477 1.03 -25.80 -1.29
C PHE A 477 0.02 -24.88 -0.60
N ILE A 478 -0.01 -24.89 0.71
CA ILE A 478 -0.62 -23.89 1.57
C ILE A 478 0.51 -23.24 2.36
N CYS A 479 0.71 -21.96 2.18
CA CYS A 479 1.77 -21.22 2.86
C CYS A 479 1.15 -20.14 3.75
N TYR A 480 1.54 -20.07 5.02
CA TYR A 480 0.97 -19.12 5.98
C TYR A 480 2.05 -18.55 6.91
N GLY A 481 1.67 -17.57 7.74
CA GLY A 481 2.62 -16.94 8.67
C GLY A 481 3.61 -15.98 8.01
N TYR A 482 3.33 -15.50 6.79
CA TYR A 482 4.21 -14.59 6.07
C TYR A 482 4.35 -13.23 6.77
N ARG A 483 5.58 -12.76 6.86
CA ARG A 483 5.96 -11.46 7.44
C ARG A 483 6.94 -10.72 6.50
N GLY A 484 6.71 -10.80 5.19
CA GLY A 484 7.53 -10.16 4.17
C GLY A 484 8.61 -11.05 3.54
N GLN A 485 8.53 -12.37 3.66
CA GLN A 485 9.40 -13.30 2.94
C GLN A 485 9.22 -13.14 1.43
N ARG A 486 10.34 -13.08 0.71
CA ARG A 486 10.41 -12.73 -0.71
C ARG A 486 10.45 -13.96 -1.62
N PHE A 487 10.19 -13.75 -2.91
CA PHE A 487 10.41 -14.74 -3.99
C PHE A 487 9.52 -15.98 -3.96
N LEU A 488 8.41 -15.99 -3.22
CA LEU A 488 7.51 -17.15 -3.25
C LEU A 488 7.05 -17.46 -4.68
N GLY A 489 7.11 -18.73 -5.07
CA GLY A 489 6.74 -19.19 -6.41
C GLY A 489 7.81 -18.96 -7.48
N CYS A 490 8.95 -18.34 -7.14
CA CYS A 490 10.07 -18.17 -8.07
C CYS A 490 10.92 -19.46 -8.16
N GLY A 491 11.57 -19.65 -9.31
CA GLY A 491 12.59 -20.68 -9.46
C GLY A 491 12.11 -22.11 -9.76
N LEU A 492 10.80 -22.35 -9.86
CA LEU A 492 10.26 -23.70 -10.15
C LEU A 492 10.46 -24.14 -11.63
N GLY A 493 10.79 -23.20 -12.53
CA GLY A 493 11.05 -23.50 -13.94
C GLY A 493 9.82 -23.63 -14.80
N LEU A 494 9.92 -24.43 -15.87
CA LEU A 494 8.87 -24.69 -16.83
C LEU A 494 7.92 -25.80 -16.34
N ASP A 495 6.81 -26.00 -17.07
CA ASP A 495 5.87 -27.13 -16.88
C ASP A 495 5.21 -27.20 -15.50
N THR A 496 4.89 -26.03 -14.93
CA THR A 496 4.27 -25.89 -13.61
C THR A 496 2.75 -25.79 -13.65
N ASP A 497 2.08 -26.13 -14.75
CA ASP A 497 0.62 -25.98 -14.95
C ASP A 497 -0.24 -26.67 -13.87
N GLN A 498 0.26 -27.73 -13.23
CA GLN A 498 -0.44 -28.45 -12.15
C GLN A 498 -0.09 -27.96 -10.74
N VAL A 499 0.79 -26.98 -10.63
CA VAL A 499 1.24 -26.44 -9.35
C VAL A 499 0.26 -25.35 -8.88
N ARG A 500 -0.14 -25.45 -7.61
CA ARG A 500 -0.96 -24.43 -6.96
C ARG A 500 -0.42 -24.06 -5.59
N PHE A 501 -0.38 -22.75 -5.36
CA PHE A 501 -0.12 -22.14 -4.06
C PHE A 501 -1.35 -21.38 -3.56
N ASP A 502 -1.70 -21.60 -2.30
CA ASP A 502 -2.63 -20.77 -1.52
C ASP A 502 -1.81 -20.09 -0.41
N VAL A 503 -1.74 -18.76 -0.44
CA VAL A 503 -0.81 -17.94 0.38
C VAL A 503 -1.60 -17.07 1.35
N TYR A 504 -1.38 -17.27 2.65
CA TYR A 504 -2.04 -16.53 3.73
C TYR A 504 -1.04 -15.66 4.48
N GLY A 505 -1.34 -14.38 4.57
CA GLY A 505 -0.46 -13.38 5.17
C GLY A 505 0.16 -12.43 4.17
N SER A 506 1.05 -11.55 4.63
CA SER A 506 1.70 -10.52 3.82
C SER A 506 2.96 -11.07 3.17
N SER A 507 2.87 -11.42 1.89
CA SER A 507 4.04 -11.80 1.10
C SER A 507 4.93 -10.58 0.81
N GLY A 508 6.25 -10.78 0.77
CA GLY A 508 7.23 -9.77 0.36
C GLY A 508 7.32 -9.57 -1.15
N ASP A 509 8.33 -8.82 -1.56
CA ASP A 509 8.59 -8.48 -2.94
C ASP A 509 8.84 -9.71 -3.83
N TYR A 510 8.62 -9.55 -5.13
CA TYR A 510 8.91 -10.54 -6.18
C TYR A 510 8.08 -11.84 -6.10
N LEU A 511 6.99 -11.87 -5.33
CA LEU A 511 6.09 -13.02 -5.37
C LEU A 511 5.67 -13.30 -6.82
N ALA A 512 5.66 -14.57 -7.22
CA ALA A 512 5.29 -15.03 -8.57
C ALA A 512 6.19 -14.49 -9.72
N SER A 513 7.41 -13.99 -9.43
CA SER A 513 8.34 -13.56 -10.48
C SER A 513 8.75 -14.71 -11.38
N GLY A 514 8.60 -14.51 -12.70
CA GLY A 514 9.02 -15.45 -13.72
C GLY A 514 8.24 -16.75 -13.82
N ILE A 515 7.07 -16.86 -13.17
CA ILE A 515 6.27 -18.09 -13.20
C ILE A 515 5.84 -18.47 -14.62
N ASP A 516 5.75 -19.77 -14.88
CA ASP A 516 5.45 -20.36 -16.19
C ASP A 516 4.50 -21.54 -16.08
N GLY A 517 3.20 -21.26 -15.80
CA GLY A 517 2.11 -22.23 -15.78
C GLY A 517 1.35 -22.34 -14.46
N MET A 518 1.98 -22.16 -13.30
CA MET A 518 1.36 -22.37 -12.00
C MET A 518 0.24 -21.37 -11.67
N GLN A 519 -0.55 -21.74 -10.65
CA GLN A 519 -1.62 -20.93 -10.09
C GLN A 519 -1.25 -20.50 -8.67
N ILE A 520 -1.33 -19.20 -8.39
CA ILE A 520 -1.06 -18.63 -7.07
C ILE A 520 -2.26 -17.80 -6.63
N TYR A 521 -2.78 -18.08 -5.44
CA TYR A 521 -3.87 -17.36 -4.79
C TYR A 521 -3.35 -16.71 -3.51
N VAL A 522 -3.37 -15.38 -3.45
CA VAL A 522 -2.90 -14.60 -2.31
C VAL A 522 -4.11 -14.10 -1.53
N HIS A 523 -4.33 -14.66 -0.34
CA HIS A 523 -5.44 -14.34 0.56
C HIS A 523 -5.11 -13.13 1.44
N GLY A 524 -4.76 -12.03 0.81
CA GLY A 524 -4.32 -10.78 1.42
C GLY A 524 -3.74 -9.83 0.40
N ASN A 525 -2.84 -8.97 0.85
CA ASN A 525 -2.12 -8.03 0.00
C ASN A 525 -0.82 -8.65 -0.53
N ALA A 526 -0.33 -8.14 -1.66
CA ALA A 526 1.00 -8.47 -2.17
C ALA A 526 1.83 -7.20 -2.33
N GLN A 527 3.16 -7.34 -2.19
CA GLN A 527 4.11 -6.26 -2.19
C GLN A 527 4.60 -5.88 -3.59
N ASP A 528 5.73 -5.21 -3.70
CA ASP A 528 6.27 -4.67 -4.94
C ASP A 528 6.75 -5.78 -5.91
N GLN A 529 6.74 -5.46 -7.19
CA GLN A 529 7.21 -6.31 -8.28
C GLN A 529 6.55 -7.71 -8.37
N LEU A 530 5.33 -7.82 -7.85
CA LEU A 530 4.51 -9.02 -7.96
C LEU A 530 4.36 -9.43 -9.43
N GLY A 531 4.58 -10.71 -9.75
CA GLY A 531 4.42 -11.24 -11.10
C GLY A 531 5.40 -10.68 -12.13
N GLN A 532 6.54 -10.13 -11.69
CA GLN A 532 7.59 -9.62 -12.58
C GLN A 532 7.99 -10.71 -13.60
N ILE A 533 8.09 -10.32 -14.88
CA ILE A 533 8.42 -11.23 -15.99
C ILE A 533 7.61 -12.54 -16.04
N MET A 534 6.40 -12.54 -15.49
CA MET A 534 5.46 -13.67 -15.58
C MET A 534 5.23 -14.06 -17.04
N LYS A 535 5.30 -15.35 -17.35
CA LYS A 535 5.15 -15.87 -18.73
C LYS A 535 3.78 -16.46 -18.99
N ARG A 536 3.33 -17.35 -18.13
CA ARG A 536 2.04 -18.06 -18.15
C ARG A 536 1.60 -18.36 -16.74
N GLY A 537 0.35 -18.80 -16.57
CA GLY A 537 -0.23 -19.20 -15.32
C GLY A 537 -1.29 -18.23 -14.83
N ARG A 538 -1.69 -18.38 -13.58
CA ARG A 538 -2.74 -17.58 -12.96
C ARG A 538 -2.31 -17.01 -11.64
N LEU A 539 -2.57 -15.73 -11.44
CA LEU A 539 -2.29 -15.03 -10.19
C LEU A 539 -3.57 -14.31 -9.72
N VAL A 540 -4.02 -14.60 -8.51
CA VAL A 540 -5.22 -13.99 -7.91
C VAL A 540 -4.83 -13.36 -6.58
N VAL A 541 -5.13 -12.08 -6.38
CA VAL A 541 -4.84 -11.35 -5.14
C VAL A 541 -6.14 -10.77 -4.58
N TYR A 542 -6.48 -11.17 -3.36
CA TYR A 542 -7.71 -10.75 -2.67
C TYR A 542 -7.55 -9.42 -1.89
N GLY A 543 -6.50 -8.69 -2.16
CA GLY A 543 -6.18 -7.38 -1.61
C GLY A 543 -5.57 -6.44 -2.64
N ASP A 544 -4.71 -5.53 -2.17
CA ASP A 544 -3.98 -4.55 -2.98
C ASP A 544 -2.63 -5.13 -3.43
N VAL A 545 -2.06 -4.54 -4.49
CA VAL A 545 -0.73 -4.88 -5.00
C VAL A 545 0.18 -3.67 -5.02
N GLY A 546 1.48 -3.90 -4.76
CA GLY A 546 2.51 -2.86 -4.70
C GLY A 546 2.93 -2.30 -6.05
N GLN A 547 4.03 -1.55 -6.04
CA GLN A 547 4.57 -0.87 -7.22
C GLN A 547 5.15 -1.86 -8.24
N THR A 548 5.19 -1.42 -9.50
CA THR A 548 5.78 -2.19 -10.62
C THR A 548 5.23 -3.62 -10.74
N PHE A 549 3.98 -3.80 -10.30
CA PHE A 549 3.21 -5.02 -10.49
C PHE A 549 3.25 -5.45 -11.96
N MET A 550 3.57 -6.73 -12.24
CA MET A 550 3.70 -7.29 -13.60
C MET A 550 4.78 -6.61 -14.48
N TYR A 551 5.85 -6.04 -13.89
CA TYR A 551 6.97 -5.47 -14.64
C TYR A 551 7.51 -6.47 -15.67
N GLY A 552 7.60 -6.06 -16.94
CA GLY A 552 8.17 -6.89 -18.00
C GLY A 552 7.44 -8.23 -18.24
N ALA A 553 6.19 -8.38 -17.78
CA ALA A 553 5.42 -9.60 -17.97
C ALA A 553 5.22 -9.92 -19.45
N LYS A 554 5.21 -11.21 -19.79
CA LYS A 554 5.05 -11.74 -21.15
C LYS A 554 3.68 -12.38 -21.38
N GLY A 555 2.93 -12.63 -20.32
CA GLY A 555 1.63 -13.26 -20.38
C GLY A 555 1.07 -13.53 -18.98
N GLY A 556 0.11 -14.46 -18.90
CA GLY A 556 -0.59 -14.87 -17.70
C GLY A 556 -1.94 -14.18 -17.49
N GLU A 557 -2.77 -14.79 -16.68
CA GLU A 557 -4.07 -14.27 -16.25
C GLU A 557 -3.97 -13.79 -14.80
N VAL A 558 -4.30 -12.52 -14.57
CA VAL A 558 -4.12 -11.92 -13.26
C VAL A 558 -5.39 -11.17 -12.84
N TYR A 559 -5.82 -11.41 -11.61
CA TYR A 559 -7.03 -10.83 -11.03
C TYR A 559 -6.70 -10.19 -9.68
N ILE A 560 -6.97 -8.91 -9.56
CA ILE A 560 -6.71 -8.10 -8.35
C ILE A 560 -8.04 -7.58 -7.82
N MET A 561 -8.33 -7.86 -6.53
CA MET A 561 -9.54 -7.37 -5.90
C MET A 561 -9.48 -5.88 -5.55
N GLY A 562 -8.33 -5.43 -5.11
CA GLY A 562 -8.08 -4.06 -4.65
C GLY A 562 -7.43 -3.18 -5.71
N ASN A 563 -6.58 -2.26 -5.23
CA ASN A 563 -5.87 -1.29 -6.05
C ASN A 563 -4.46 -1.79 -6.43
N ALA A 564 -3.94 -1.28 -7.54
CA ALA A 564 -2.53 -1.38 -7.89
C ALA A 564 -1.83 -0.04 -7.61
N ALA A 565 -0.60 -0.11 -7.09
CA ALA A 565 0.23 1.08 -6.89
C ALA A 565 0.82 1.60 -8.22
N GLY A 566 1.84 2.46 -8.18
CA GLY A 566 2.41 3.08 -9.37
C GLY A 566 3.13 2.11 -10.32
N ARG A 567 3.15 2.45 -11.60
CA ARG A 567 3.82 1.72 -12.68
C ARG A 567 3.42 0.24 -12.87
N PRO A 568 2.15 -0.12 -12.77
CA PRO A 568 1.75 -1.49 -13.08
C PRO A 568 1.94 -1.78 -14.58
N LEU A 569 2.41 -3.00 -14.91
CA LEU A 569 2.65 -3.51 -16.27
C LEU A 569 3.68 -2.70 -17.10
N ILE A 570 4.56 -1.93 -16.47
CA ILE A 570 5.65 -1.26 -17.19
C ILE A 570 6.49 -2.30 -17.98
N ASN A 571 6.81 -1.99 -19.23
CA ASN A 571 7.57 -2.85 -20.16
C ASN A 571 6.93 -4.24 -20.39
N ALA A 572 5.66 -4.43 -20.10
CA ALA A 572 5.02 -5.71 -20.38
C ALA A 572 4.79 -5.93 -21.89
N VAL A 573 4.93 -7.19 -22.32
CA VAL A 573 4.85 -7.60 -23.73
C VAL A 573 3.94 -8.83 -23.89
N GLY A 574 3.67 -9.24 -25.10
CA GLY A 574 2.98 -10.52 -25.37
C GLY A 574 1.50 -10.52 -24.99
N ARG A 575 1.09 -11.36 -24.03
CA ARG A 575 -0.34 -11.64 -23.76
C ARG A 575 -0.74 -11.54 -22.28
N PRO A 576 -0.35 -10.52 -21.52
CA PRO A 576 -0.87 -10.36 -20.16
C PRO A 576 -2.38 -10.06 -20.21
N ARG A 577 -3.16 -10.71 -19.35
CA ARG A 577 -4.61 -10.56 -19.17
C ARG A 577 -4.86 -10.17 -17.73
N VAL A 578 -5.16 -8.91 -17.48
CA VAL A 578 -5.19 -8.37 -16.11
C VAL A 578 -6.54 -7.73 -15.84
N VAL A 579 -7.13 -8.04 -14.68
CA VAL A 579 -8.34 -7.38 -14.15
C VAL A 579 -8.00 -6.77 -12.80
N ILE A 580 -8.17 -5.46 -12.67
CA ILE A 580 -8.02 -4.69 -11.43
C ILE A 580 -9.39 -4.15 -11.05
N ASN A 581 -9.95 -4.62 -9.92
CA ASN A 581 -11.27 -4.15 -9.50
C ASN A 581 -11.25 -2.76 -8.87
N GLY A 582 -10.19 -2.40 -8.16
CA GLY A 582 -9.95 -1.03 -7.74
C GLY A 582 -9.45 -0.17 -8.90
N THR A 583 -8.44 0.62 -8.62
CA THR A 583 -7.79 1.50 -9.60
C THR A 583 -6.26 1.29 -9.59
N ALA A 584 -5.56 2.03 -10.45
CA ALA A 584 -4.11 2.09 -10.48
C ALA A 584 -3.65 3.55 -10.35
N LEU A 585 -2.39 3.72 -9.92
CA LEU A 585 -1.74 5.01 -9.87
C LEU A 585 -0.96 5.28 -11.19
N ASP A 586 -0.10 6.28 -11.20
CA ASP A 586 0.62 6.79 -12.36
C ASP A 586 1.36 5.71 -13.19
N PHE A 587 1.51 5.98 -14.49
CA PHE A 587 2.22 5.17 -15.47
C PHE A 587 1.68 3.74 -15.63
N LEU A 588 0.36 3.53 -15.52
CA LEU A 588 -0.23 2.24 -15.88
C LEU A 588 0.08 1.91 -17.33
N ALA A 589 0.68 0.72 -17.54
CA ALA A 589 1.07 0.19 -18.84
C ALA A 589 2.04 1.09 -19.64
N GLU A 590 3.02 1.70 -18.93
CA GLU A 590 4.13 2.40 -19.58
C GLU A 590 4.94 1.43 -20.45
N SER A 591 5.29 1.86 -21.68
CA SER A 591 6.02 1.03 -22.66
C SER A 591 5.36 -0.36 -22.89
N PHE A 592 4.05 -0.41 -22.95
CA PHE A 592 3.27 -1.62 -23.17
C PHE A 592 3.36 -2.05 -24.64
N MET A 593 3.98 -3.19 -24.90
CA MET A 593 4.23 -3.72 -26.24
C MET A 593 3.48 -5.04 -26.45
N ALA A 594 2.20 -5.07 -26.14
CA ALA A 594 1.42 -6.31 -26.07
C ALA A 594 0.59 -6.62 -27.33
N GLY A 595 0.93 -6.03 -28.48
CA GLY A 595 0.30 -6.33 -29.76
C GLY A 595 -1.15 -5.90 -29.89
N ASP A 596 -1.86 -6.36 -30.92
CA ASP A 596 -3.29 -6.10 -31.12
C ASP A 596 -4.13 -7.04 -30.24
N THR A 597 -4.95 -6.49 -29.37
CA THR A 597 -5.78 -7.25 -28.41
C THR A 597 -6.73 -8.21 -29.11
N LEU A 598 -7.34 -7.83 -30.22
CA LEU A 598 -8.26 -8.64 -30.99
C LEU A 598 -7.56 -9.76 -31.79
N LYS A 599 -6.24 -9.69 -31.94
CA LYS A 599 -5.38 -10.72 -32.52
C LYS A 599 -4.59 -11.51 -31.48
N GLY A 600 -5.07 -11.50 -30.24
CA GLY A 600 -4.46 -12.22 -29.13
C GLY A 600 -3.41 -11.46 -28.34
N GLY A 601 -3.27 -10.14 -28.53
CA GLY A 601 -2.41 -9.26 -27.73
C GLY A 601 -2.88 -9.07 -26.28
N GLY A 602 -2.10 -8.36 -25.46
CA GLY A 602 -2.37 -8.14 -24.04
C GLY A 602 -3.36 -7.03 -23.73
N PHE A 603 -3.98 -7.05 -22.57
CA PHE A 603 -4.86 -5.98 -22.08
C PHE A 603 -4.95 -5.91 -20.56
N VAL A 604 -5.46 -4.77 -20.11
CA VAL A 604 -5.79 -4.51 -18.70
C VAL A 604 -7.24 -4.03 -18.61
N ILE A 605 -7.99 -4.52 -17.62
CA ILE A 605 -9.33 -4.02 -17.27
C ILE A 605 -9.21 -3.33 -15.93
N VAL A 606 -9.73 -2.10 -15.81
CA VAL A 606 -9.77 -1.32 -14.56
C VAL A 606 -11.22 -0.99 -14.26
N ASN A 607 -11.74 -1.50 -13.14
CA ASN A 607 -13.15 -1.38 -12.77
C ASN A 607 -13.46 -0.14 -11.90
N GLY A 608 -12.49 0.47 -11.23
CA GLY A 608 -12.66 1.68 -10.41
C GLY A 608 -13.62 1.50 -9.25
N LEU A 609 -13.56 0.35 -8.57
CA LEU A 609 -14.46 0.00 -7.47
C LEU A 609 -13.80 0.18 -6.11
N GLU A 610 -14.62 0.41 -5.10
CA GLU A 610 -14.29 0.30 -3.69
C GLU A 610 -15.42 -0.39 -2.93
N PHE A 611 -15.16 -0.82 -1.70
CA PHE A 611 -16.17 -1.44 -0.84
C PHE A 611 -16.37 -0.58 0.39
N ASP A 612 -17.63 -0.28 0.70
CA ASP A 612 -17.96 0.39 1.95
C ASP A 612 -17.86 -0.58 3.15
N HIS A 613 -18.04 -0.04 4.36
CA HIS A 613 -17.95 -0.82 5.62
C HIS A 613 -18.98 -1.95 5.74
N ARG A 614 -20.04 -1.92 4.93
CA ARG A 614 -21.04 -3.00 4.82
C ARG A 614 -20.74 -3.97 3.67
N GLY A 615 -19.56 -3.86 3.06
CA GLY A 615 -19.17 -4.70 1.94
C GLY A 615 -19.91 -4.40 0.63
N GLN A 616 -20.65 -3.29 0.56
CA GLN A 616 -21.33 -2.88 -0.66
C GLN A 616 -20.34 -2.26 -1.64
N ILE A 617 -20.53 -2.60 -2.92
CA ILE A 617 -19.70 -2.09 -4.01
C ILE A 617 -20.07 -0.63 -4.28
N ARG A 618 -19.05 0.23 -4.32
CA ARG A 618 -19.14 1.64 -4.68
C ARG A 618 -18.21 1.93 -5.86
N THR A 619 -18.55 2.91 -6.66
CA THR A 619 -17.65 3.45 -7.68
C THR A 619 -16.73 4.46 -7.02
N GLN A 620 -15.43 4.38 -7.26
CA GLN A 620 -14.46 5.35 -6.76
C GLN A 620 -14.69 6.74 -7.37
N ALA A 621 -14.23 7.79 -6.70
CA ALA A 621 -14.39 9.18 -7.14
C ALA A 621 -13.72 9.46 -8.50
N SER A 622 -12.71 8.68 -8.87
CA SER A 622 -12.10 8.72 -10.20
C SER A 622 -11.84 7.28 -10.67
N PRO A 623 -12.15 6.93 -11.91
CA PRO A 623 -11.87 5.60 -12.45
C PRO A 623 -10.37 5.32 -12.55
N TYR A 624 -9.57 6.38 -12.79
CA TYR A 624 -8.11 6.36 -12.80
C TYR A 624 -7.60 7.68 -12.24
N PRO A 625 -7.08 7.72 -11.01
CA PRO A 625 -6.60 8.96 -10.41
C PRO A 625 -5.22 9.40 -10.92
N GLY A 626 -4.45 8.50 -11.53
CA GLY A 626 -3.11 8.76 -12.02
C GLY A 626 -3.06 9.57 -13.32
N SER A 627 -1.86 9.86 -13.74
CA SER A 627 -1.52 10.46 -15.04
C SER A 627 -0.57 9.55 -15.82
N ASN A 628 -0.07 10.02 -16.97
CA ASN A 628 0.85 9.26 -17.81
C ASN A 628 0.35 7.86 -18.19
N LEU A 629 -0.96 7.70 -18.34
CA LEU A 629 -1.58 6.45 -18.75
C LEU A 629 -1.10 6.07 -20.15
N PHE A 630 -0.61 4.84 -20.28
CA PHE A 630 -0.19 4.26 -21.55
C PHE A 630 1.01 4.96 -22.20
N SER A 631 1.88 5.57 -21.39
CA SER A 631 3.09 6.27 -21.83
C SER A 631 3.96 5.36 -22.70
N LEU A 632 4.38 5.85 -23.88
CA LEU A 632 5.26 5.12 -24.82
C LEU A 632 4.74 3.73 -25.23
N ALA A 633 3.46 3.43 -25.05
CA ALA A 633 2.90 2.14 -25.45
C ALA A 633 2.82 2.01 -26.98
N SER A 634 3.12 0.82 -27.50
CA SER A 634 3.07 0.50 -28.95
C SER A 634 2.07 -0.61 -29.27
N GLY A 635 1.39 -1.18 -28.28
CA GLY A 635 0.39 -2.25 -28.46
C GLY A 635 -0.39 -2.52 -27.20
N GLY A 636 -1.38 -3.41 -27.27
CA GLY A 636 -2.29 -3.72 -26.19
C GLY A 636 -3.45 -2.74 -26.08
N ALA A 637 -4.24 -2.86 -25.02
CA ALA A 637 -5.30 -1.92 -24.68
C ALA A 637 -5.56 -1.89 -23.17
N ILE A 638 -6.16 -0.79 -22.71
CA ILE A 638 -6.71 -0.68 -21.36
C ILE A 638 -8.21 -0.45 -21.49
N TYR A 639 -9.01 -1.26 -20.80
CA TYR A 639 -10.45 -1.13 -20.72
C TYR A 639 -10.84 -0.57 -19.36
N ILE A 640 -11.35 0.67 -19.35
CA ILE A 640 -11.67 1.39 -18.11
C ILE A 640 -13.16 1.53 -17.95
N ARG A 641 -13.68 1.12 -16.78
CA ARG A 641 -15.05 1.41 -16.39
C ARG A 641 -15.17 2.89 -16.03
N ASP A 642 -15.72 3.68 -16.92
CA ASP A 642 -15.88 5.13 -16.80
C ASP A 642 -17.28 5.60 -17.28
N PRO A 643 -18.36 5.22 -16.56
CA PRO A 643 -19.73 5.54 -16.98
C PRO A 643 -20.04 7.04 -16.98
N HIS A 644 -19.29 7.83 -16.22
CA HIS A 644 -19.49 9.27 -16.08
C HIS A 644 -18.54 10.10 -16.95
N ARG A 645 -17.74 9.44 -17.82
CA ARG A 645 -16.80 10.10 -18.73
C ARG A 645 -15.82 11.05 -18.00
N GLN A 646 -15.31 10.60 -16.86
CA GLN A 646 -14.40 11.38 -16.03
C GLN A 646 -12.94 11.36 -16.50
N MET A 647 -12.57 10.32 -17.26
CA MET A 647 -11.25 10.26 -17.91
C MET A 647 -11.11 11.37 -18.95
N VAL A 648 -9.97 12.03 -18.95
CA VAL A 648 -9.60 13.12 -19.86
C VAL A 648 -8.30 12.85 -20.58
N ASP A 649 -8.10 13.51 -21.71
CA ASP A 649 -6.95 13.31 -22.58
C ASP A 649 -5.63 13.72 -21.91
N GLU A 650 -5.65 14.66 -20.97
CA GLU A 650 -4.49 15.09 -20.17
C GLU A 650 -3.91 14.00 -19.27
N GLN A 651 -4.68 12.96 -18.98
CA GLN A 651 -4.18 11.78 -18.24
C GLN A 651 -3.42 10.80 -19.14
N LEU A 652 -3.51 10.95 -20.45
CA LEU A 652 -2.88 10.08 -21.44
C LEU A 652 -1.48 10.59 -21.80
N ASN A 653 -0.59 9.65 -22.13
CA ASN A 653 0.74 9.97 -22.63
C ASN A 653 1.10 9.03 -23.80
N GLY A 654 0.55 9.32 -24.99
CA GLY A 654 0.74 8.49 -26.19
C GLY A 654 -0.38 7.48 -26.44
N GLY A 655 -1.44 7.53 -25.65
CA GLY A 655 -2.69 6.79 -25.88
C GLY A 655 -3.82 7.68 -26.39
N GLU A 656 -4.85 7.08 -26.94
CA GLU A 656 -6.13 7.71 -27.31
C GLU A 656 -7.30 6.95 -26.71
N ILE A 657 -8.34 7.70 -26.29
CA ILE A 657 -9.58 7.12 -25.79
C ILE A 657 -10.53 6.89 -26.97
N VAL A 658 -10.94 5.63 -27.15
CA VAL A 658 -11.88 5.24 -28.20
C VAL A 658 -13.12 4.55 -27.60
N PRO A 659 -14.27 4.57 -28.29
CA PRO A 659 -15.45 3.80 -27.89
C PRO A 659 -15.14 2.30 -27.82
N LEU A 660 -15.81 1.61 -26.88
CA LEU A 660 -15.74 0.14 -26.80
C LEU A 660 -16.48 -0.45 -28.00
N ALA A 661 -15.80 -1.28 -28.80
CA ALA A 661 -16.44 -2.03 -29.88
C ALA A 661 -17.04 -3.34 -29.36
N LYS A 662 -18.00 -3.92 -30.11
CA LYS A 662 -18.60 -5.22 -29.78
C LYS A 662 -17.55 -6.33 -29.63
N ALA A 663 -16.56 -6.37 -30.53
CA ALA A 663 -15.47 -7.34 -30.46
C ALA A 663 -14.59 -7.18 -29.20
N ASP A 664 -14.38 -5.93 -28.72
CA ASP A 664 -13.69 -5.70 -27.47
C ASP A 664 -14.49 -6.25 -26.27
N TRP A 665 -15.81 -6.04 -26.28
CA TRP A 665 -16.66 -6.62 -25.23
C TRP A 665 -16.63 -8.16 -25.22
N GLU A 666 -16.78 -8.77 -26.40
CA GLU A 666 -16.70 -10.23 -26.54
C GLU A 666 -15.34 -10.79 -26.04
N LEU A 667 -14.27 -10.02 -26.19
CA LEU A 667 -12.93 -10.36 -25.70
C LEU A 667 -12.84 -10.29 -24.17
N ILE A 668 -13.33 -9.21 -23.53
CA ILE A 668 -13.14 -8.98 -22.08
C ILE A 668 -14.21 -9.65 -21.21
N HIS A 669 -15.40 -9.96 -21.77
CA HIS A 669 -16.52 -10.52 -21.05
C HIS A 669 -16.18 -11.79 -20.26
N PRO A 670 -15.50 -12.82 -20.81
CA PRO A 670 -15.15 -14.03 -20.08
C PRO A 670 -14.25 -13.78 -18.85
N TYR A 671 -13.39 -12.76 -18.93
CA TYR A 671 -12.54 -12.37 -17.80
C TYR A 671 -13.32 -11.66 -16.70
N LEU A 672 -14.37 -10.93 -17.06
CA LEU A 672 -15.28 -10.33 -16.08
C LEU A 672 -16.20 -11.39 -15.43
N GLU A 673 -16.62 -12.43 -16.15
CA GLU A 673 -17.31 -13.58 -15.56
C GLU A 673 -16.42 -14.36 -14.59
N GLU A 674 -15.16 -14.59 -14.96
CA GLU A 674 -14.20 -15.23 -14.06
C GLU A 674 -13.91 -14.34 -12.83
N ASN A 675 -13.85 -13.02 -13.01
CA ASN A 675 -13.73 -12.06 -11.92
C ASN A 675 -14.93 -12.15 -10.94
N GLU A 676 -16.17 -12.30 -11.46
CA GLU A 676 -17.35 -12.55 -10.64
C GLU A 676 -17.21 -13.86 -9.84
N ARG A 677 -16.77 -14.93 -10.49
CA ARG A 677 -16.55 -16.22 -9.85
C ARG A 677 -15.53 -16.13 -8.72
N LEU A 678 -14.40 -15.44 -8.94
CA LEU A 678 -13.31 -15.28 -7.96
C LEU A 678 -13.73 -14.39 -6.79
N PHE A 679 -14.25 -13.21 -7.06
CA PHE A 679 -14.43 -12.17 -6.03
C PHE A 679 -15.88 -11.98 -5.58
N GLY A 680 -16.85 -12.55 -6.30
CA GLY A 680 -18.26 -12.32 -6.01
C GLY A 680 -18.72 -10.90 -6.36
N ILE A 681 -18.07 -10.26 -7.34
CA ILE A 681 -18.46 -8.96 -7.90
C ILE A 681 -19.36 -9.25 -9.12
N PRO A 682 -20.70 -9.11 -9.01
CA PRO A 682 -21.59 -9.48 -10.10
C PRO A 682 -21.35 -8.63 -11.35
N LEU A 683 -21.28 -9.27 -12.52
CA LEU A 683 -21.15 -8.58 -13.79
C LEU A 683 -22.28 -7.55 -14.00
N LYS A 684 -23.50 -7.89 -13.56
CA LYS A 684 -24.63 -6.97 -13.55
C LYS A 684 -24.32 -5.69 -12.76
N THR A 685 -23.62 -5.80 -11.61
CA THR A 685 -23.24 -4.63 -10.80
C THR A 685 -22.23 -3.76 -11.54
N LEU A 686 -21.29 -4.34 -12.27
CA LEU A 686 -20.33 -3.58 -13.10
C LEU A 686 -21.06 -2.75 -14.18
N LEU A 687 -22.14 -3.27 -14.74
CA LEU A 687 -22.93 -2.59 -15.76
C LEU A 687 -24.02 -1.68 -15.20
N THR A 688 -24.26 -1.69 -13.87
CA THR A 688 -25.27 -0.84 -13.24
C THR A 688 -24.70 0.56 -12.96
N VAL A 689 -25.41 1.59 -13.44
CA VAL A 689 -25.08 2.99 -13.25
C VAL A 689 -26.35 3.73 -12.81
N ASN A 690 -26.29 4.39 -11.64
CA ASN A 690 -27.44 5.09 -11.04
C ASN A 690 -28.70 4.21 -10.91
N GLY A 691 -28.52 2.92 -10.60
CA GLY A 691 -29.61 1.96 -10.41
C GLY A 691 -30.12 1.30 -11.71
N GLU A 692 -29.64 1.69 -12.88
CA GLU A 692 -30.02 1.10 -14.18
C GLU A 692 -28.88 0.31 -14.79
N VAL A 693 -29.20 -0.85 -15.35
CA VAL A 693 -28.24 -1.64 -16.15
C VAL A 693 -28.07 -0.99 -17.52
N LYS A 694 -26.87 -0.58 -17.82
CA LYS A 694 -26.47 0.07 -19.09
C LYS A 694 -25.78 -0.93 -20.02
N ARG A 695 -25.70 -0.58 -21.30
CA ARG A 695 -24.93 -1.37 -22.28
C ARG A 695 -23.43 -1.23 -22.00
N PRO A 696 -22.62 -2.25 -22.33
CA PRO A 696 -21.17 -2.20 -22.07
C PRO A 696 -20.46 -0.98 -22.61
N GLU A 697 -20.80 -0.52 -23.82
CA GLU A 697 -20.22 0.65 -24.48
C GLU A 697 -20.61 2.01 -23.82
N GLU A 698 -21.62 2.00 -22.99
CA GLU A 698 -22.00 3.17 -22.17
C GLU A 698 -21.19 3.21 -20.87
N VAL A 699 -20.65 2.07 -20.43
CA VAL A 699 -19.97 1.89 -19.14
C VAL A 699 -18.45 1.87 -19.29
N TYR A 700 -17.94 1.12 -20.27
CA TYR A 700 -16.52 0.94 -20.50
C TYR A 700 -16.00 1.80 -21.67
N ARG A 701 -14.78 2.26 -21.54
CA ARG A 701 -14.01 2.95 -22.59
C ARG A 701 -12.72 2.17 -22.84
N LYS A 702 -12.23 2.23 -24.07
CA LYS A 702 -10.95 1.64 -24.45
C LYS A 702 -9.89 2.73 -24.58
N VAL A 703 -8.71 2.50 -24.05
CA VAL A 703 -7.50 3.26 -24.35
C VAL A 703 -6.59 2.37 -25.20
N GLN A 704 -6.11 2.89 -26.31
CA GLN A 704 -5.20 2.20 -27.22
C GLN A 704 -4.05 3.13 -27.63
N PRO A 705 -2.93 2.61 -28.14
CA PRO A 705 -1.83 3.46 -28.63
C PRO A 705 -2.27 4.31 -29.80
N VAL A 706 -1.80 5.56 -29.84
CA VAL A 706 -1.96 6.44 -31.01
C VAL A 706 -1.17 5.85 -32.19
N LYS A 707 -1.78 5.77 -33.35
CA LYS A 707 -1.09 5.27 -34.56
C LYS A 707 -0.10 6.29 -35.09
N LEU A 708 1.15 5.87 -35.33
CA LEU A 708 2.24 6.71 -35.87
C LEU A 708 1.85 7.52 -37.13
N ALA A 709 0.98 6.95 -37.99
CA ALA A 709 0.47 7.63 -39.18
C ALA A 709 -0.35 8.90 -38.86
N ILE A 710 -0.97 8.98 -37.68
CA ILE A 710 -1.72 10.17 -37.24
C ILE A 710 -0.74 11.27 -36.82
N LEU A 711 0.35 10.92 -36.15
CA LEU A 711 1.40 11.87 -35.76
C LEU A 711 2.10 12.47 -37.00
N ALA A 712 2.42 11.65 -38.02
CA ALA A 712 2.98 12.12 -39.27
C ALA A 712 2.03 13.07 -40.02
N LYS A 713 0.72 12.78 -40.08
CA LYS A 713 -0.28 13.67 -40.67
C LYS A 713 -0.44 14.99 -39.91
N ALA A 714 -0.40 14.97 -38.59
CA ALA A 714 -0.49 16.19 -37.78
C ALA A 714 0.70 17.12 -38.01
N VAL A 715 1.89 16.60 -38.28
CA VAL A 715 3.08 17.38 -38.62
C VAL A 715 2.95 17.99 -40.02
N GLU A 716 2.42 17.26 -41.00
CA GLU A 716 2.17 17.77 -42.35
C GLU A 716 1.07 18.85 -42.34
N GLU A 717 -0.01 18.70 -41.57
CA GLU A 717 -1.10 19.68 -41.44
C GLU A 717 -0.68 20.92 -40.64
N SER A 718 0.32 20.84 -39.76
CA SER A 718 0.79 21.96 -38.94
C SER A 718 1.74 22.91 -39.69
N GLY A 719 2.18 22.56 -40.89
CA GLY A 719 3.04 23.43 -41.71
C GLY A 719 4.44 23.68 -41.13
N LEU A 720 4.89 22.87 -40.20
CA LEU A 720 6.25 22.89 -39.70
C LEU A 720 7.16 22.28 -40.78
N GLU A 721 7.82 23.14 -41.57
CA GLU A 721 8.90 22.73 -42.48
C GLU A 721 9.96 21.98 -41.68
N GLU A 722 10.41 20.86 -42.23
CA GLU A 722 11.56 20.09 -41.73
C GLU A 722 12.75 21.03 -41.48
N ILE A 723 13.12 21.23 -40.22
CA ILE A 723 14.46 21.76 -39.91
C ILE A 723 15.42 20.64 -40.20
N GLY A 724 15.94 20.66 -41.45
CA GLY A 724 16.91 19.71 -41.91
C GLY A 724 18.19 19.77 -41.08
N TRP A 725 18.46 18.71 -40.35
CA TRP A 725 19.75 18.47 -39.73
C TRP A 725 20.73 17.96 -40.80
N GLU A 726 21.35 18.87 -41.55
CA GLU A 726 22.54 18.53 -42.31
C GLU A 726 23.75 18.38 -41.37
N GLY A 727 23.91 17.20 -40.80
CA GLY A 727 25.13 16.80 -40.10
C GLY A 727 26.21 16.43 -41.11
N LYS A 728 27.12 17.34 -41.41
CA LYS A 728 28.40 16.95 -42.08
C LYS A 728 29.23 16.09 -41.13
N PRO A 729 29.76 14.94 -41.57
CA PRO A 729 30.75 14.22 -40.80
C PRO A 729 32.09 15.01 -40.85
N GLY A 730 32.50 15.51 -39.69
CA GLY A 730 33.83 16.10 -39.50
C GLY A 730 34.77 15.08 -38.90
N HIS A 731 35.95 15.02 -39.42
CA HIS A 731 37.10 14.13 -39.15
C HIS A 731 37.45 13.84 -37.71
#